data_40cbd6533d102fc622422795f5511e24
#
_entry.id   40cbd6533d102fc622422795f5511e24
#
_cell.length_a   1.000
_cell.length_b   1.000
_cell.length_c   1.000
_cell.angle_alpha   90.00
_cell.angle_beta   90.00
_cell.angle_gamma   90.00
#
_symmetry.space_group_name_H-M   'P 1'
#
loop_
_entity.id
_entity.type
_entity.pdbx_description
1 polymer ?
#
loop_
_entity_poly.entity_id
_entity_poly.type
_entity_poly.pdbx_seq_one_letter_code
_entity_poly.pdbx_strand_id
1 'polypeptide(L)'
;MSQEPRSDLETLPILPLRNSVVFPASVVPINVGRARSVRLVEDLLGQDRAVVGIVSQRDSDVDEPGFEDIYDVGTVARVVKVIRLGVANYSVVLHGLSRLKVAGKVGLEPYMRAKVRRVAEDLERDAELDALGSQLRENTRELLELMPNLPKETSGILENVRESGALADLIASNLTIENVTVADKQKVLSTFDTKERVALVLSMVQKQLDMLRVKREISSMVADEGKNQRELILRQQMRSIREELGETDEDDVEELRERIRLAQLPEDAMKIAKKQLGRLAGMQQQSAEYNVTRTYLEWLADLPWNKTTTDKLDPADVRRCLDEDHFGLEKVKKRIVEYIAVRKLRADKKGPILCFIGPPGVGKTSLGRSIARSMGRRYHRIALGGVRDEAEIRGHRRTYVGALPGRIIQGLKKVAVKNPVFVLDEIDKLGVDMMGDPGAALLEVLDPAQNGTFQDHYVDTPFDLSQITFLATANNPDTIPGPLWDRLEVIEVPGYTRAEKKSIAKEFLVPKQLSSHGLTDERLTFVDDGIETIIESYTREAGVRGLERQIGGVCRHVAMRLAEGEDVKLTCTGEFAQIVLGPPKYTPDLAERTSSPGIATGLAWTPSGGDILFIEASKMPGKGEILVTGNLKSVMQESASAAMTFVRSRASQLGLDPEFLRTIDLHLHVPKGGTPKDGPSAGVTMFSAVASLLLAAAVRKDVAMTGEISLRGAVLPVGGIKEKLLAAHRAGIKEVLVPSRNEKDLEEVPKDVLSELKVHLIKRVDEVLPIVLEEPSAPPISGGDGAPTVPDPQPSEP
;
A
#
# COMPACT_ATOMS: atom_id res chain seq x y z
N MET A 1 52.70 -25.11 -41.38
CA MET A 1 51.61 -24.06 -41.41
C MET A 1 50.61 -24.40 -40.34
N SER A 2 50.84 -23.87 -39.17
CA SER A 2 49.96 -24.01 -38.00
C SER A 2 48.77 -23.16 -38.22
N GLN A 3 47.59 -23.76 -38.25
CA GLN A 3 46.28 -23.04 -38.25
C GLN A 3 46.06 -22.44 -36.85
N GLU A 4 46.06 -21.09 -36.78
CA GLU A 4 45.54 -20.38 -35.61
C GLU A 4 44.04 -20.70 -35.41
N PRO A 5 43.60 -20.98 -34.18
CA PRO A 5 42.20 -21.21 -33.92
C PRO A 5 41.43 -19.89 -34.14
N ARG A 6 40.39 -19.93 -34.99
CA ARG A 6 39.43 -18.83 -35.20
C ARG A 6 38.85 -18.40 -33.84
N SER A 7 39.19 -17.18 -33.44
CA SER A 7 38.63 -16.58 -32.24
C SER A 7 37.16 -16.22 -32.48
N ASP A 8 36.23 -17.06 -32.01
CA ASP A 8 34.82 -16.77 -32.03
C ASP A 8 34.46 -15.67 -31.00
N LEU A 9 34.48 -14.42 -31.53
CA LEU A 9 33.96 -13.27 -30.77
C LEU A 9 32.45 -13.27 -30.87
N GLU A 10 31.78 -13.45 -29.71
CA GLU A 10 30.32 -13.42 -29.53
C GLU A 10 29.92 -12.06 -28.99
N THR A 11 28.80 -11.49 -29.48
CA THR A 11 28.26 -10.27 -28.90
C THR A 11 27.17 -10.64 -27.90
N LEU A 12 27.44 -10.37 -26.62
CA LEU A 12 26.46 -10.63 -25.54
C LEU A 12 25.98 -9.34 -24.88
N PRO A 13 24.72 -9.34 -24.41
CA PRO A 13 24.27 -8.35 -23.44
C PRO A 13 25.00 -8.56 -22.10
N ILE A 14 25.39 -7.48 -21.45
CA ILE A 14 26.16 -7.50 -20.20
C ILE A 14 25.28 -6.99 -19.04
N LEU A 15 25.22 -7.77 -17.99
CA LEU A 15 24.57 -7.41 -16.73
C LEU A 15 25.64 -7.09 -15.68
N PRO A 16 25.85 -5.81 -15.31
CA PRO A 16 26.80 -5.42 -14.28
C PRO A 16 26.27 -5.67 -12.88
N LEU A 17 27.09 -6.28 -12.01
CA LEU A 17 26.77 -6.57 -10.61
C LEU A 17 27.53 -5.67 -9.65
N ARG A 18 26.88 -5.19 -8.59
CA ARG A 18 27.47 -4.31 -7.56
C ARG A 18 28.45 -5.04 -6.63
N ASN A 19 27.95 -6.01 -5.90
CA ASN A 19 28.66 -6.60 -4.76
C ASN A 19 28.77 -8.11 -4.84
N SER A 20 28.73 -8.69 -6.03
CA SER A 20 28.81 -10.13 -6.19
C SER A 20 29.57 -10.53 -7.44
N VAL A 21 30.19 -11.68 -7.37
CA VAL A 21 30.90 -12.32 -8.49
C VAL A 21 30.22 -13.65 -8.76
N VAL A 22 29.84 -13.89 -10.01
CA VAL A 22 29.23 -15.17 -10.42
C VAL A 22 30.33 -16.04 -11.03
N PHE A 23 30.44 -17.27 -10.56
CA PHE A 23 31.40 -18.24 -11.04
C PHE A 23 30.78 -19.25 -12.00
N PRO A 24 31.56 -19.91 -12.88
CA PRO A 24 31.10 -21.06 -13.64
C PRO A 24 30.48 -22.14 -12.74
N ALA A 25 29.47 -22.85 -13.24
CA ALA A 25 28.71 -23.88 -12.55
C ALA A 25 27.90 -23.39 -11.30
N SER A 26 28.01 -22.13 -10.89
CA SER A 26 27.21 -21.59 -9.77
C SER A 26 25.81 -21.21 -10.22
N VAL A 27 24.82 -21.40 -9.30
CA VAL A 27 23.44 -20.93 -9.50
C VAL A 27 23.16 -19.86 -8.46
N VAL A 28 22.92 -18.63 -8.92
CA VAL A 28 22.81 -17.48 -8.02
C VAL A 28 21.56 -16.66 -8.37
N PRO A 29 20.69 -16.33 -7.39
CA PRO A 29 19.62 -15.36 -7.56
C PRO A 29 20.18 -13.93 -7.47
N ILE A 30 19.87 -13.08 -8.44
CA ILE A 30 20.29 -11.68 -8.50
C ILE A 30 19.08 -10.78 -8.58
N ASN A 31 19.04 -9.75 -7.75
CA ASN A 31 18.01 -8.73 -7.80
C ASN A 31 18.39 -7.62 -8.78
N VAL A 32 17.50 -7.34 -9.73
CA VAL A 32 17.68 -6.38 -10.81
C VAL A 32 16.64 -5.26 -10.68
N GLY A 33 17.13 -4.03 -10.46
CA GLY A 33 16.25 -2.86 -10.27
C GLY A 33 16.72 -1.61 -11.04
N ARG A 34 17.89 -1.63 -11.72
CA ARG A 34 18.38 -0.50 -12.53
C ARG A 34 17.69 -0.46 -13.88
N ALA A 35 17.37 0.73 -14.37
CA ALA A 35 16.58 0.93 -15.58
C ALA A 35 17.12 0.16 -16.81
N ARG A 36 18.45 0.23 -17.08
CA ARG A 36 19.09 -0.50 -18.18
C ARG A 36 19.10 -2.01 -17.98
N SER A 37 19.32 -2.45 -16.74
CA SER A 37 19.30 -3.89 -16.39
C SER A 37 17.90 -4.47 -16.43
N VAL A 38 16.88 -3.70 -16.05
CA VAL A 38 15.46 -4.07 -16.16
C VAL A 38 15.07 -4.26 -17.62
N ARG A 39 15.44 -3.32 -18.51
CA ARG A 39 15.19 -3.45 -19.97
C ARG A 39 15.85 -4.70 -20.54
N LEU A 40 17.10 -4.99 -20.11
CA LEU A 40 17.77 -6.22 -20.50
C LEU A 40 16.97 -7.46 -20.10
N VAL A 41 16.49 -7.51 -18.84
CA VAL A 41 15.70 -8.65 -18.33
C VAL A 41 14.36 -8.76 -19.06
N GLU A 42 13.70 -7.66 -19.38
CA GLU A 42 12.44 -7.62 -20.13
C GLU A 42 12.62 -8.13 -21.58
N ASP A 43 13.71 -7.78 -22.24
CA ASP A 43 14.04 -8.28 -23.59
C ASP A 43 14.38 -9.79 -23.60
N LEU A 44 14.84 -10.32 -22.47
CA LEU A 44 15.12 -11.74 -22.29
C LEU A 44 13.88 -12.56 -21.90
N LEU A 45 12.79 -11.90 -21.41
CA LEU A 45 11.52 -12.55 -21.12
C LEU A 45 10.90 -13.12 -22.40
N GLY A 46 10.76 -14.44 -22.46
CA GLY A 46 10.18 -15.15 -23.61
C GLY A 46 11.20 -15.76 -24.56
N GLN A 47 12.49 -15.60 -24.29
CA GLN A 47 13.55 -16.32 -25.03
C GLN A 47 13.91 -17.61 -24.29
N ASP A 48 13.65 -18.76 -24.91
CA ASP A 48 14.13 -20.05 -24.38
C ASP A 48 15.66 -20.08 -24.35
N ARG A 49 16.23 -20.31 -23.15
CA ARG A 49 17.69 -20.41 -22.92
C ARG A 49 18.49 -19.13 -23.16
N ALA A 50 17.94 -17.97 -22.82
CA ALA A 50 18.65 -16.71 -22.93
C ALA A 50 20.02 -16.75 -22.20
N VAL A 51 21.04 -16.22 -22.86
CA VAL A 51 22.42 -16.15 -22.38
C VAL A 51 22.85 -14.70 -22.22
N VAL A 52 23.50 -14.40 -21.10
CA VAL A 52 23.92 -13.06 -20.72
C VAL A 52 25.34 -13.09 -20.15
N GLY A 53 26.13 -12.07 -20.42
CA GLY A 53 27.43 -11.87 -19.78
C GLY A 53 27.26 -11.18 -18.44
N ILE A 54 27.82 -11.75 -17.39
CA ILE A 54 27.76 -11.20 -16.02
C ILE A 54 29.14 -10.67 -15.69
N VAL A 55 29.25 -9.41 -15.30
CA VAL A 55 30.54 -8.77 -14.95
C VAL A 55 30.33 -7.92 -13.69
N SER A 56 31.27 -8.02 -12.74
CA SER A 56 31.21 -7.22 -11.51
C SER A 56 31.69 -5.79 -11.74
N GLN A 57 31.14 -4.84 -11.00
CA GLN A 57 31.62 -3.46 -10.97
C GLN A 57 32.89 -3.35 -10.14
N ARG A 58 33.75 -2.40 -10.50
CA ARG A 58 34.97 -2.05 -9.75
C ARG A 58 34.61 -1.20 -8.52
N ASP A 59 33.66 -0.29 -8.69
CA ASP A 59 33.12 0.57 -7.63
C ASP A 59 31.62 0.34 -7.49
N SER A 60 31.19 -0.03 -6.27
CA SER A 60 29.78 -0.30 -5.95
C SER A 60 28.91 0.95 -5.93
N ASP A 61 29.49 2.14 -5.78
CA ASP A 61 28.75 3.39 -5.59
C ASP A 61 28.27 4.01 -6.91
N VAL A 62 28.76 3.52 -8.04
CA VAL A 62 28.31 3.96 -9.35
C VAL A 62 26.96 3.36 -9.70
N ASP A 63 25.93 4.22 -9.83
CA ASP A 63 24.56 3.78 -10.10
C ASP A 63 24.37 3.24 -11.53
N GLU A 64 24.90 3.93 -12.54
CA GLU A 64 24.85 3.51 -13.94
C GLU A 64 26.27 3.28 -14.49
N PRO A 65 26.82 2.06 -14.34
CA PRO A 65 28.19 1.79 -14.76
C PRO A 65 28.35 1.82 -16.28
N GLY A 66 29.46 2.44 -16.71
CA GLY A 66 29.99 2.33 -18.05
C GLY A 66 30.99 1.16 -18.19
N PHE A 67 31.63 1.06 -19.32
CA PHE A 67 32.65 0.02 -19.57
C PHE A 67 33.94 0.19 -18.74
N GLU A 68 34.19 1.38 -18.22
CA GLU A 68 35.36 1.65 -17.36
C GLU A 68 35.13 1.21 -15.92
N ASP A 69 33.84 1.15 -15.52
CA ASP A 69 33.43 0.85 -14.14
C ASP A 69 33.29 -0.65 -13.90
N ILE A 70 33.47 -1.50 -14.91
CA ILE A 70 33.34 -2.95 -14.78
C ILE A 70 34.70 -3.64 -14.94
N TYR A 71 34.82 -4.86 -14.46
CA TYR A 71 35.99 -5.71 -14.70
C TYR A 71 36.00 -6.27 -16.13
N ASP A 72 37.20 -6.60 -16.65
CA ASP A 72 37.34 -7.13 -18.00
C ASP A 72 37.02 -8.63 -18.11
N VAL A 73 36.95 -9.32 -16.97
CA VAL A 73 36.64 -10.75 -16.87
C VAL A 73 35.36 -10.95 -16.12
N GLY A 74 34.51 -11.79 -16.63
CA GLY A 74 33.21 -12.13 -16.03
C GLY A 74 32.83 -13.58 -16.35
N THR A 75 31.55 -13.88 -16.29
CA THR A 75 30.97 -15.20 -16.52
C THR A 75 29.83 -15.12 -17.53
N VAL A 76 29.83 -16.00 -18.50
CA VAL A 76 28.66 -16.26 -19.37
C VAL A 76 27.65 -17.05 -18.55
N ALA A 77 26.46 -16.54 -18.36
CA ALA A 77 25.43 -17.19 -17.61
C ALA A 77 24.15 -17.39 -18.42
N ARG A 78 23.44 -18.44 -18.13
CA ARG A 78 22.09 -18.73 -18.65
C ARG A 78 21.05 -18.26 -17.65
N VAL A 79 20.03 -17.62 -18.15
CA VAL A 79 18.85 -17.27 -17.37
C VAL A 79 18.00 -18.54 -17.15
N VAL A 80 17.83 -18.94 -15.88
CA VAL A 80 17.07 -20.14 -15.51
C VAL A 80 15.62 -19.76 -15.19
N LYS A 81 15.43 -18.67 -14.43
CA LYS A 81 14.11 -18.21 -14.01
C LYS A 81 14.12 -16.70 -13.77
N VAL A 82 13.05 -16.03 -14.16
CA VAL A 82 12.83 -14.62 -13.85
C VAL A 82 11.57 -14.53 -13.00
N ILE A 83 11.64 -13.85 -11.87
CA ILE A 83 10.55 -13.63 -10.93
C ILE A 83 10.37 -12.11 -10.81
N ARG A 84 9.17 -11.61 -11.07
CA ARG A 84 8.83 -10.20 -10.90
C ARG A 84 8.51 -9.92 -9.44
N LEU A 85 9.28 -9.03 -8.80
CA LEU A 85 9.08 -8.64 -7.40
C LEU A 85 8.29 -7.33 -7.25
N GLY A 86 8.18 -6.53 -8.32
CA GLY A 86 7.49 -5.24 -8.31
C GLY A 86 7.40 -4.61 -9.70
N VAL A 87 7.02 -3.34 -9.76
CA VAL A 87 6.78 -2.62 -11.05
C VAL A 87 8.05 -2.54 -11.91
N ALA A 88 9.23 -2.38 -11.29
CA ALA A 88 10.53 -2.28 -11.96
C ALA A 88 11.62 -3.12 -11.26
N ASN A 89 11.27 -4.17 -10.53
CA ASN A 89 12.21 -5.02 -9.82
C ASN A 89 11.98 -6.49 -10.19
N TYR A 90 13.07 -7.14 -10.57
CA TYR A 90 13.08 -8.56 -10.93
C TYR A 90 14.10 -9.31 -10.09
N SER A 91 13.81 -10.56 -9.76
CA SER A 91 14.79 -11.54 -9.27
C SER A 91 15.08 -12.52 -10.39
N VAL A 92 16.33 -12.57 -10.81
CA VAL A 92 16.78 -13.40 -11.93
C VAL A 92 17.70 -14.49 -11.40
N VAL A 93 17.31 -15.74 -11.59
CA VAL A 93 18.15 -16.89 -11.25
C VAL A 93 19.08 -17.18 -12.44
N LEU A 94 20.36 -17.07 -12.22
CA LEU A 94 21.41 -17.23 -13.23
C LEU A 94 22.20 -18.52 -12.96
N HIS A 95 22.50 -19.27 -14.02
CA HIS A 95 23.42 -20.40 -13.99
C HIS A 95 24.67 -20.06 -14.79
N GLY A 96 25.82 -19.94 -14.14
CA GLY A 96 27.12 -19.69 -14.77
C GLY A 96 27.53 -20.85 -15.66
N LEU A 97 27.98 -20.55 -16.88
CA LEU A 97 28.37 -21.56 -17.89
C LEU A 97 29.90 -21.62 -18.09
N SER A 98 30.51 -20.50 -18.35
CA SER A 98 31.95 -20.40 -18.64
C SER A 98 32.46 -19.00 -18.34
N ARG A 99 33.78 -18.85 -18.17
CA ARG A 99 34.40 -17.53 -18.09
C ARG A 99 34.31 -16.77 -19.40
N LEU A 100 34.20 -15.46 -19.30
CA LEU A 100 34.30 -14.56 -20.45
C LEU A 100 35.37 -13.51 -20.22
N LYS A 101 35.97 -13.04 -21.32
CA LYS A 101 36.82 -11.86 -21.37
C LYS A 101 36.19 -10.84 -22.32
N VAL A 102 36.01 -9.61 -21.87
CA VAL A 102 35.49 -8.51 -22.66
C VAL A 102 36.57 -8.12 -23.68
N ALA A 103 36.28 -8.29 -24.96
CA ALA A 103 37.20 -8.04 -26.05
C ALA A 103 36.91 -6.73 -26.80
N GLY A 104 35.72 -6.20 -26.72
CA GLY A 104 35.33 -4.95 -27.40
C GLY A 104 34.00 -4.38 -26.88
N LYS A 105 33.94 -3.07 -26.87
CA LYS A 105 32.77 -2.29 -26.52
C LYS A 105 31.84 -2.19 -27.73
N VAL A 106 30.52 -2.45 -27.56
CA VAL A 106 29.54 -2.34 -28.67
C VAL A 106 28.61 -1.15 -28.45
N GLY A 107 28.05 -1.00 -27.26
CA GLY A 107 27.13 0.10 -26.90
C GLY A 107 26.59 -0.02 -25.52
N LEU A 108 26.02 1.10 -24.99
CA LEU A 108 25.39 1.18 -23.67
C LEU A 108 23.84 1.27 -23.74
N GLU A 109 23.30 1.52 -24.93
CA GLU A 109 21.84 1.65 -25.15
C GLU A 109 21.32 0.51 -26.04
N PRO A 110 20.12 -0.05 -25.76
CA PRO A 110 19.23 0.20 -24.59
C PRO A 110 19.77 -0.41 -23.28
N TYR A 111 20.76 -1.27 -23.35
CA TYR A 111 21.54 -1.85 -22.26
C TYR A 111 22.96 -2.16 -22.75
N MET A 112 23.86 -2.42 -21.82
CA MET A 112 25.27 -2.67 -22.13
C MET A 112 25.46 -3.93 -23.00
N ARG A 113 26.18 -3.80 -24.10
CA ARG A 113 26.53 -4.90 -25.05
C ARG A 113 28.03 -4.89 -25.36
N ALA A 114 28.65 -6.05 -25.26
CA ALA A 114 30.07 -6.19 -25.52
C ALA A 114 30.36 -7.38 -26.41
N LYS A 115 31.46 -7.27 -27.17
CA LYS A 115 32.09 -8.43 -27.81
C LYS A 115 32.90 -9.15 -26.76
N VAL A 116 32.59 -10.41 -26.53
CA VAL A 116 33.23 -11.23 -25.50
C VAL A 116 33.88 -12.46 -26.16
N ARG A 117 34.93 -12.94 -25.52
CA ARG A 117 35.58 -14.22 -25.85
C ARG A 117 35.33 -15.16 -24.70
N ARG A 118 34.77 -16.35 -24.98
CA ARG A 118 34.70 -17.40 -23.99
C ARG A 118 36.07 -17.99 -23.75
N VAL A 119 36.40 -18.19 -22.48
CA VAL A 119 37.66 -18.83 -22.10
C VAL A 119 37.35 -20.28 -21.78
N ALA A 120 37.93 -21.19 -22.57
CA ALA A 120 37.85 -22.63 -22.28
C ALA A 120 38.76 -22.94 -21.08
N GLU A 121 38.29 -23.86 -20.23
CA GLU A 121 39.11 -24.37 -19.15
C GLU A 121 40.15 -25.35 -19.69
N ASP A 122 41.38 -25.20 -19.20
CA ASP A 122 42.43 -26.13 -19.54
C ASP A 122 42.23 -27.42 -18.73
N LEU A 123 41.98 -28.53 -19.41
CA LEU A 123 41.68 -29.84 -18.82
C LEU A 123 42.92 -30.74 -18.70
N GLU A 124 44.12 -30.18 -18.82
CA GLU A 124 45.33 -30.98 -18.64
C GLU A 124 45.40 -31.49 -17.18
N ARG A 125 45.38 -32.78 -17.05
CA ARG A 125 45.58 -33.48 -15.76
C ARG A 125 47.06 -33.52 -15.43
N ASP A 126 47.43 -32.73 -14.42
CA ASP A 126 48.76 -32.71 -13.83
C ASP A 126 48.67 -33.26 -12.39
N ALA A 127 49.61 -34.14 -12.02
CA ALA A 127 49.66 -34.72 -10.69
C ALA A 127 49.77 -33.69 -9.58
N GLU A 128 50.38 -32.53 -9.87
CA GLU A 128 50.46 -31.43 -8.91
C GLU A 128 49.11 -30.73 -8.73
N LEU A 129 48.31 -30.56 -9.77
CA LEU A 129 46.94 -30.03 -9.73
C LEU A 129 46.01 -30.94 -8.94
N ASP A 130 46.14 -32.28 -9.10
CA ASP A 130 45.37 -33.25 -8.35
C ASP A 130 45.73 -33.21 -6.83
N ALA A 131 47.01 -33.03 -6.50
CA ALA A 131 47.48 -32.87 -5.13
C ALA A 131 46.91 -31.57 -4.49
N LEU A 132 47.01 -30.43 -5.19
CA LEU A 132 46.45 -29.16 -4.75
C LEU A 132 44.90 -29.25 -4.55
N GLY A 133 44.20 -29.90 -5.48
CA GLY A 133 42.78 -30.14 -5.41
C GLY A 133 42.38 -31.01 -4.20
N SER A 134 43.18 -32.04 -3.91
CA SER A 134 42.96 -32.88 -2.73
C SER A 134 43.16 -32.13 -1.43
N GLN A 135 44.23 -31.32 -1.36
CA GLN A 135 44.51 -30.47 -0.20
C GLN A 135 43.46 -29.40 0.00
N LEU A 136 42.97 -28.79 -1.09
CA LEU A 136 41.88 -27.84 -1.04
C LEU A 136 40.58 -28.47 -0.48
N ARG A 137 40.28 -29.70 -0.89
CA ARG A 137 39.12 -30.45 -0.41
C ARG A 137 39.22 -30.76 1.09
N GLU A 138 40.41 -31.18 1.54
CA GLU A 138 40.66 -31.53 2.95
C GLU A 138 40.58 -30.28 3.85
N ASN A 139 41.23 -29.17 3.47
CA ASN A 139 41.19 -27.93 4.23
C ASN A 139 39.76 -27.33 4.27
N THR A 140 38.99 -27.46 3.18
CA THR A 140 37.61 -27.00 3.15
C THR A 140 36.72 -27.87 4.05
N ARG A 141 36.94 -29.18 4.12
CA ARG A 141 36.23 -30.08 5.05
C ARG A 141 36.50 -29.67 6.49
N GLU A 142 37.75 -29.42 6.83
CA GLU A 142 38.14 -28.95 8.18
C GLU A 142 37.52 -27.60 8.51
N LEU A 143 37.49 -26.70 7.51
CA LEU A 143 36.84 -25.40 7.68
C LEU A 143 35.34 -25.53 7.99
N LEU A 144 34.64 -26.41 7.31
CA LEU A 144 33.21 -26.69 7.54
C LEU A 144 32.96 -27.32 8.94
N GLU A 145 33.86 -28.17 9.40
CA GLU A 145 33.76 -28.78 10.74
C GLU A 145 33.97 -27.78 11.90
N LEU A 146 34.75 -26.72 11.63
CA LEU A 146 34.99 -25.65 12.59
C LEU A 146 33.88 -24.60 12.64
N MET A 147 32.92 -24.61 11.65
CA MET A 147 31.79 -23.70 11.57
C MET A 147 30.53 -24.30 12.20
N PRO A 148 30.02 -23.78 13.33
CA PRO A 148 28.96 -24.43 14.12
C PRO A 148 27.54 -24.42 13.53
N ASN A 149 27.30 -23.72 12.43
CA ASN A 149 25.96 -23.43 11.92
C ASN A 149 25.66 -23.94 10.51
N LEU A 150 26.48 -24.81 9.93
CA LEU A 150 26.25 -25.34 8.57
C LEU A 150 25.57 -26.71 8.60
N PRO A 151 24.59 -26.98 7.70
CA PRO A 151 23.98 -28.30 7.57
C PRO A 151 25.01 -29.36 7.19
N LYS A 152 24.94 -30.52 7.78
CA LYS A 152 25.87 -31.66 7.52
C LYS A 152 25.86 -32.14 6.06
N GLU A 153 24.83 -31.79 5.31
CA GLU A 153 24.67 -32.12 3.88
C GLU A 153 25.60 -31.32 2.96
N THR A 154 26.16 -30.21 3.44
CA THR A 154 27.08 -29.36 2.66
C THR A 154 28.40 -30.08 2.33
N SER A 155 28.86 -30.98 3.19
CA SER A 155 30.06 -31.81 2.98
C SER A 155 29.90 -32.77 1.78
N GLY A 156 28.70 -33.30 1.53
CA GLY A 156 28.41 -34.18 0.41
C GLY A 156 28.51 -33.51 -0.98
N ILE A 157 28.33 -32.20 -1.06
CA ILE A 157 28.44 -31.46 -2.31
C ILE A 157 29.90 -31.39 -2.78
N LEU A 158 30.86 -31.27 -1.86
CA LEU A 158 32.29 -31.24 -2.17
C LEU A 158 32.80 -32.54 -2.76
N GLU A 159 32.23 -33.69 -2.39
CA GLU A 159 32.62 -35.02 -2.89
C GLU A 159 32.16 -35.28 -4.33
N ASN A 160 31.09 -34.63 -4.77
CA ASN A 160 30.53 -34.78 -6.09
C ASN A 160 31.30 -34.01 -7.20
N VAL A 161 32.11 -33.01 -6.83
CA VAL A 161 32.90 -32.24 -7.80
C VAL A 161 34.27 -32.86 -8.03
N ARG A 162 34.46 -33.47 -9.20
CA ARG A 162 35.69 -34.19 -9.54
C ARG A 162 36.83 -33.31 -10.03
N GLU A 163 36.52 -32.21 -10.71
CA GLU A 163 37.51 -31.31 -11.31
C GLU A 163 37.99 -30.26 -10.29
N SER A 164 39.30 -30.12 -10.13
CA SER A 164 39.92 -29.22 -9.14
C SER A 164 39.61 -27.75 -9.42
N GLY A 165 39.49 -27.35 -10.69
CA GLY A 165 39.10 -26.00 -11.10
C GLY A 165 37.67 -25.67 -10.74
N ALA A 166 36.72 -26.57 -10.99
CA ALA A 166 35.31 -26.41 -10.60
C ALA A 166 35.13 -26.42 -9.07
N LEU A 167 35.95 -27.21 -8.36
CA LEU A 167 35.99 -27.22 -6.90
C LEU A 167 36.46 -25.86 -6.35
N ALA A 168 37.50 -25.28 -6.91
CA ALA A 168 37.97 -23.95 -6.51
C ALA A 168 36.88 -22.88 -6.73
N ASP A 169 36.21 -22.92 -7.88
CA ASP A 169 35.14 -22.00 -8.21
C ASP A 169 33.93 -22.14 -7.28
N LEU A 170 33.52 -23.37 -6.92
CA LEU A 170 32.48 -23.66 -5.99
C LEU A 170 32.80 -23.12 -4.58
N ILE A 171 34.01 -23.34 -4.09
CA ILE A 171 34.48 -22.87 -2.80
C ILE A 171 34.53 -21.33 -2.81
N ALA A 172 35.13 -20.69 -3.79
CA ALA A 172 35.23 -19.24 -3.90
C ALA A 172 33.86 -18.56 -3.98
N SER A 173 32.88 -19.16 -4.66
CA SER A 173 31.51 -18.64 -4.73
C SER A 173 30.84 -18.59 -3.36
N ASN A 174 31.08 -19.58 -2.51
CA ASN A 174 30.44 -19.77 -1.20
C ASN A 174 31.26 -19.24 -0.02
N LEU A 175 32.48 -18.75 -0.21
CA LEU A 175 33.25 -18.07 0.81
C LEU A 175 32.59 -16.70 1.12
N THR A 176 31.72 -16.67 2.15
CA THR A 176 31.04 -15.48 2.67
C THR A 176 31.57 -15.09 4.04
N ILE A 177 32.86 -14.79 4.14
CA ILE A 177 33.50 -14.51 5.42
C ILE A 177 33.96 -13.06 5.46
N GLU A 178 33.91 -12.44 6.65
CA GLU A 178 34.12 -11.00 6.92
C GLU A 178 35.34 -10.34 6.25
N ASN A 179 36.30 -11.14 5.75
CA ASN A 179 37.55 -10.65 5.13
C ASN A 179 37.73 -11.00 3.66
N VAL A 180 36.74 -11.59 2.96
CA VAL A 180 36.83 -11.87 1.53
C VAL A 180 36.05 -10.83 0.73
N THR A 181 36.76 -9.94 0.07
CA THR A 181 36.18 -8.84 -0.71
C THR A 181 35.72 -9.29 -2.11
N VAL A 182 34.90 -8.46 -2.78
CA VAL A 182 34.56 -8.66 -4.19
C VAL A 182 35.81 -8.70 -5.08
N ALA A 183 36.81 -7.87 -4.75
CA ALA A 183 38.09 -7.84 -5.45
C ALA A 183 38.85 -9.18 -5.33
N ASP A 184 38.84 -9.82 -4.19
CA ASP A 184 39.44 -11.13 -3.97
C ASP A 184 38.75 -12.22 -4.80
N LYS A 185 37.43 -12.26 -4.78
CA LYS A 185 36.64 -13.17 -5.63
C LYS A 185 36.88 -12.91 -7.13
N GLN A 186 36.95 -11.63 -7.52
CA GLN A 186 37.26 -11.25 -8.90
C GLN A 186 38.67 -11.69 -9.33
N LYS A 187 39.64 -11.63 -8.43
CA LYS A 187 41.00 -12.16 -8.69
C LYS A 187 40.97 -13.64 -9.01
N VAL A 188 40.21 -14.44 -8.21
CA VAL A 188 40.01 -15.88 -8.50
C VAL A 188 39.34 -16.09 -9.85
N LEU A 189 38.28 -15.33 -10.19
CA LEU A 189 37.61 -15.43 -11.48
C LEU A 189 38.53 -15.08 -12.65
N SER A 190 39.41 -14.09 -12.46
CA SER A 190 40.33 -13.58 -13.50
C SER A 190 41.59 -14.45 -13.71
N THR A 191 41.85 -15.39 -12.81
CA THR A 191 42.97 -16.35 -12.95
C THR A 191 42.53 -17.52 -13.83
N PHE A 192 43.03 -17.52 -15.08
CA PHE A 192 42.68 -18.55 -16.08
C PHE A 192 43.43 -19.85 -15.90
N ASP A 193 44.69 -19.79 -15.45
CA ASP A 193 45.45 -20.97 -15.09
C ASP A 193 44.77 -21.69 -13.90
N THR A 194 44.44 -22.96 -14.13
CA THR A 194 43.70 -23.75 -13.15
C THR A 194 44.51 -24.03 -11.90
N LYS A 195 45.82 -24.22 -12.04
CA LYS A 195 46.75 -24.52 -10.96
C LYS A 195 46.93 -23.30 -10.05
N GLU A 196 47.21 -22.14 -10.64
CA GLU A 196 47.31 -20.87 -9.91
C GLU A 196 45.98 -20.51 -9.20
N ARG A 197 44.86 -20.77 -9.83
CA ARG A 197 43.52 -20.53 -9.25
C ARG A 197 43.25 -21.42 -8.05
N VAL A 198 43.53 -22.73 -8.12
CA VAL A 198 43.40 -23.66 -7.00
C VAL A 198 44.33 -23.27 -5.86
N ALA A 199 45.59 -22.91 -6.15
CA ALA A 199 46.54 -22.46 -5.14
C ALA A 199 46.08 -21.17 -4.46
N LEU A 200 45.47 -20.22 -5.19
CA LEU A 200 44.94 -18.98 -4.68
C LEU A 200 43.79 -19.24 -3.70
N VAL A 201 42.82 -20.09 -4.09
CA VAL A 201 41.67 -20.45 -3.23
C VAL A 201 42.12 -21.24 -2.00
N LEU A 202 43.10 -22.14 -2.17
CA LEU A 202 43.73 -22.89 -1.09
C LEU A 202 44.33 -21.93 -0.03
N SER A 203 45.04 -20.89 -0.47
CA SER A 203 45.62 -19.89 0.43
C SER A 203 44.53 -19.09 1.19
N MET A 204 43.39 -18.82 0.55
CA MET A 204 42.25 -18.15 1.19
C MET A 204 41.63 -19.05 2.25
N VAL A 205 41.39 -20.32 1.95
CA VAL A 205 40.84 -21.30 2.90
C VAL A 205 41.80 -21.51 4.08
N GLN A 206 43.11 -21.59 3.80
CA GLN A 206 44.12 -21.79 4.86
C GLN A 206 44.16 -20.61 5.85
N LYS A 207 44.15 -19.36 5.33
CA LYS A 207 44.07 -18.18 6.20
C LYS A 207 42.82 -18.21 7.11
N GLN A 208 41.73 -18.70 6.61
CA GLN A 208 40.49 -18.83 7.39
C GLN A 208 40.60 -19.92 8.47
N LEU A 209 41.16 -21.05 8.11
CA LEU A 209 41.42 -22.12 9.05
C LEU A 209 42.34 -21.66 10.22
N ASP A 210 43.41 -20.97 9.87
CA ASP A 210 44.38 -20.48 10.90
C ASP A 210 43.69 -19.47 11.84
N MET A 211 42.84 -18.58 11.28
CA MET A 211 42.07 -17.63 12.10
C MET A 211 41.08 -18.36 13.05
N LEU A 212 40.37 -19.38 12.57
CA LEU A 212 39.41 -20.15 13.37
C LEU A 212 40.12 -21.04 14.41
N ARG A 213 41.28 -21.60 14.09
CA ARG A 213 42.07 -22.35 15.01
C ARG A 213 42.59 -21.47 16.16
N VAL A 214 43.16 -20.29 15.84
CA VAL A 214 43.57 -19.28 16.83
C VAL A 214 42.41 -18.85 17.71
N LYS A 215 41.25 -18.59 17.10
CA LYS A 215 40.01 -18.21 17.83
C LYS A 215 39.57 -19.32 18.78
N ARG A 216 39.73 -20.60 18.41
CA ARG A 216 39.42 -21.76 19.25
C ARG A 216 40.45 -21.99 20.34
N GLU A 217 41.75 -21.82 20.06
CA GLU A 217 42.83 -21.90 21.07
C GLU A 217 42.70 -20.80 22.13
N ILE A 218 42.42 -19.56 21.71
CA ILE A 218 42.15 -18.46 22.67
C ILE A 218 40.92 -18.80 23.52
N SER A 219 39.87 -19.39 22.93
CA SER A 219 38.67 -19.79 23.66
C SER A 219 38.92 -20.96 24.63
N SER A 220 39.86 -21.88 24.32
CA SER A 220 40.23 -23.00 25.18
C SER A 220 41.23 -22.60 26.29
N MET A 221 42.14 -21.67 26.01
CA MET A 221 43.06 -21.12 27.01
C MET A 221 42.36 -20.26 28.06
N VAL A 222 41.23 -19.63 27.72
CA VAL A 222 40.40 -18.85 28.65
C VAL A 222 39.59 -19.75 29.61
N ALA A 223 39.45 -21.05 29.27
CA ALA A 223 38.65 -21.98 30.08
C ALA A 223 39.39 -22.64 31.25
N ASP A 224 40.72 -22.69 31.29
CA ASP A 224 41.49 -23.63 32.16
C ASP A 224 42.50 -23.05 33.16
N GLU A 225 42.58 -21.74 33.42
CA GLU A 225 43.47 -21.24 34.50
C GLU A 225 42.87 -20.11 35.37
N GLY A 226 42.79 -20.41 36.63
CA GLY A 226 42.83 -19.51 37.82
C GLY A 226 42.09 -18.18 37.74
N LYS A 227 40.78 -18.18 37.84
CA LYS A 227 39.85 -17.10 37.53
C LYS A 227 39.91 -15.79 38.33
N ASN A 228 40.57 -15.67 39.42
CA ASN A 228 40.33 -14.52 40.30
C ASN A 228 41.48 -13.52 40.48
N GLN A 229 42.71 -13.87 40.24
CA GLN A 229 43.84 -12.99 40.54
C GLN A 229 44.47 -12.34 39.30
N ARG A 230 44.50 -13.09 38.19
CA ARG A 230 45.06 -12.63 36.93
C ARG A 230 44.05 -11.68 36.17
N GLU A 231 42.77 -11.93 36.37
CA GLU A 231 41.72 -11.09 35.84
C GLU A 231 41.72 -9.66 36.45
N LEU A 232 42.02 -9.55 37.74
CA LEU A 232 42.13 -8.25 38.41
C LEU A 232 43.34 -7.43 37.92
N ILE A 233 44.48 -8.09 37.71
CA ILE A 233 45.70 -7.43 37.22
C ILE A 233 45.59 -7.05 35.75
N LEU A 234 44.98 -7.92 34.91
CA LEU A 234 44.75 -7.64 33.52
C LEU A 234 43.68 -6.52 33.33
N ARG A 235 42.67 -6.48 34.16
CA ARG A 235 41.70 -5.39 34.17
C ARG A 235 42.32 -4.07 34.55
N GLN A 236 43.23 -4.06 35.52
CA GLN A 236 43.97 -2.87 35.90
C GLN A 236 44.93 -2.39 34.81
N GLN A 237 45.63 -3.30 34.15
CA GLN A 237 46.51 -2.96 33.01
C GLN A 237 45.72 -2.53 31.76
N MET A 238 44.61 -3.18 31.48
CA MET A 238 43.71 -2.73 30.39
C MET A 238 43.11 -1.35 30.69
N ARG A 239 42.81 -1.04 31.95
CA ARG A 239 42.30 0.27 32.34
C ARG A 239 43.35 1.37 32.12
N SER A 240 44.59 1.15 32.53
CA SER A 240 45.68 2.11 32.29
C SER A 240 46.01 2.27 30.80
N ILE A 241 45.96 1.22 30.00
CA ILE A 241 46.19 1.27 28.56
C ILE A 241 45.01 1.99 27.81
N ARG A 242 43.77 1.80 28.25
CA ARG A 242 42.62 2.48 27.72
C ARG A 242 42.58 3.97 28.09
N GLU A 243 42.97 4.32 29.31
CA GLU A 243 43.11 5.71 29.73
C GLU A 243 44.22 6.43 28.94
N GLU A 244 45.33 5.73 28.58
CA GLU A 244 46.38 6.30 27.71
C GLU A 244 46.00 6.39 26.25
N LEU A 245 45.09 5.54 25.74
CA LEU A 245 44.60 5.56 24.35
C LEU A 245 43.41 6.49 24.15
N GLY A 246 42.83 7.09 25.20
CA GLY A 246 41.70 8.01 25.11
C GLY A 246 40.40 7.32 24.69
N GLU A 247 40.29 5.99 24.84
CA GLU A 247 39.08 5.25 24.49
C GLU A 247 38.04 5.34 25.61
N THR A 248 36.97 6.08 25.36
CA THR A 248 35.86 6.41 26.27
C THR A 248 34.80 5.30 26.38
N ASP A 249 35.19 4.05 26.40
CA ASP A 249 34.29 2.89 26.26
C ASP A 249 33.50 2.55 27.54
N GLU A 250 34.01 2.91 28.72
CA GLU A 250 33.25 2.80 29.97
C GLU A 250 32.14 3.84 30.08
N ASP A 251 32.30 4.99 29.43
CA ASP A 251 31.33 6.09 29.44
C ASP A 251 30.00 5.68 28.75
N ASP A 252 30.04 4.97 27.62
CA ASP A 252 28.87 4.56 26.88
C ASP A 252 27.97 3.57 27.66
N VAL A 253 28.58 2.59 28.32
CA VAL A 253 27.84 1.59 29.15
C VAL A 253 27.31 2.23 30.42
N GLU A 254 28.07 3.16 31.03
CA GLU A 254 27.65 3.88 32.23
C GLU A 254 26.55 4.90 31.89
N GLU A 255 26.63 5.60 30.75
CA GLU A 255 25.57 6.45 30.28
C GLU A 255 24.27 5.64 30.08
N LEU A 256 24.36 4.47 29.42
CA LEU A 256 23.21 3.61 29.21
C LEU A 256 22.64 3.07 30.54
N ARG A 257 23.46 2.76 31.49
CA ARG A 257 23.06 2.37 32.86
C ARG A 257 22.29 3.46 33.57
N GLU A 258 22.76 4.71 33.47
CA GLU A 258 22.07 5.86 34.03
C GLU A 258 20.74 6.16 33.32
N ARG A 259 20.71 6.09 32.00
CA ARG A 259 19.45 6.22 31.21
C ARG A 259 18.43 5.17 31.65
N ILE A 260 18.83 3.91 31.84
CA ILE A 260 17.95 2.83 32.32
C ILE A 260 17.47 3.11 33.75
N ARG A 261 18.33 3.62 34.63
CA ARG A 261 17.94 4.01 35.97
C ARG A 261 16.91 5.14 35.99
N LEU A 262 17.10 6.16 35.13
CA LEU A 262 16.20 7.30 34.99
C LEU A 262 14.86 6.92 34.33
N ALA A 263 14.81 5.88 33.52
CA ALA A 263 13.61 5.40 32.86
C ALA A 263 12.62 4.71 33.80
N GLN A 264 13.01 4.39 35.04
CA GLN A 264 12.16 3.80 36.08
C GLN A 264 11.43 2.55 35.59
N LEU A 265 12.15 1.58 35.08
CA LEU A 265 11.60 0.33 34.58
C LEU A 265 10.84 -0.43 35.66
N PRO A 266 9.78 -1.17 35.34
CA PRO A 266 9.19 -2.18 36.22
C PRO A 266 10.22 -3.22 36.68
N GLU A 267 9.96 -3.89 37.82
CA GLU A 267 10.94 -4.84 38.44
C GLU A 267 11.44 -5.91 37.47
N ASP A 268 10.54 -6.50 36.67
CA ASP A 268 10.89 -7.56 35.72
C ASP A 268 11.75 -7.04 34.56
N ALA A 269 11.39 -5.89 34.00
CA ALA A 269 12.20 -5.23 32.98
C ALA A 269 13.56 -4.80 33.52
N MET A 270 13.62 -4.32 34.77
CA MET A 270 14.85 -3.92 35.43
C MET A 270 15.77 -5.13 35.68
N LYS A 271 15.23 -6.30 36.06
CA LYS A 271 16.03 -7.55 36.21
C LYS A 271 16.68 -7.95 34.90
N ILE A 272 15.90 -7.91 33.79
CA ILE A 272 16.40 -8.21 32.45
C ILE A 272 17.46 -7.19 32.02
N ALA A 273 17.18 -5.89 32.19
CA ALA A 273 18.12 -4.82 31.86
C ALA A 273 19.46 -4.98 32.59
N LYS A 274 19.45 -5.22 33.92
CA LYS A 274 20.67 -5.44 34.71
C LYS A 274 21.47 -6.64 34.19
N LYS A 275 20.79 -7.76 33.87
CA LYS A 275 21.43 -8.95 33.31
C LYS A 275 22.10 -8.67 31.97
N GLN A 276 21.40 -7.93 31.07
CA GLN A 276 21.95 -7.58 29.76
C GLN A 276 23.06 -6.52 29.84
N LEU A 277 22.97 -5.55 30.77
CA LEU A 277 24.07 -4.59 31.05
C LEU A 277 25.33 -5.32 31.53
N GLY A 278 25.18 -6.29 32.43
CA GLY A 278 26.31 -7.11 32.88
C GLY A 278 26.96 -7.92 31.77
N ARG A 279 26.16 -8.40 30.80
CA ARG A 279 26.65 -9.06 29.58
C ARG A 279 27.36 -8.07 28.65
N LEU A 280 26.74 -6.91 28.38
CA LEU A 280 27.27 -5.89 27.50
C LEU A 280 28.67 -5.41 27.96
N ALA A 281 28.86 -5.22 29.28
CA ALA A 281 30.13 -4.80 29.84
C ALA A 281 31.28 -5.83 29.66
N GLY A 282 30.96 -7.11 29.41
CA GLY A 282 31.93 -8.17 29.14
C GLY A 282 32.08 -8.53 27.64
N MET A 283 31.31 -7.89 26.72
CA MET A 283 31.38 -8.19 25.30
C MET A 283 32.39 -7.28 24.57
N GLN A 284 32.98 -7.81 23.51
CA GLN A 284 33.79 -7.00 22.61
C GLN A 284 32.89 -6.13 21.74
N GLN A 285 33.16 -4.82 21.64
CA GLN A 285 32.34 -3.84 20.91
C GLN A 285 32.18 -4.14 19.43
N GLN A 286 33.19 -4.75 18.82
CA GLN A 286 33.16 -5.14 17.41
C GLN A 286 32.29 -6.36 17.12
N SER A 287 31.72 -7.01 18.16
CA SER A 287 30.84 -8.15 17.96
C SER A 287 29.43 -7.73 17.53
N ALA A 288 28.82 -8.47 16.60
CA ALA A 288 27.43 -8.25 16.20
C ALA A 288 26.48 -8.36 17.41
N GLU A 289 26.79 -9.22 18.39
CA GLU A 289 26.00 -9.42 19.61
C GLU A 289 26.05 -8.20 20.54
N TYR A 290 27.16 -7.45 20.59
CA TYR A 290 27.26 -6.19 21.31
C TYR A 290 26.23 -5.17 20.78
N ASN A 291 26.22 -4.96 19.48
CA ASN A 291 25.30 -4.01 18.85
C ASN A 291 23.82 -4.40 19.05
N VAL A 292 23.50 -5.67 18.95
CA VAL A 292 22.14 -6.17 19.22
C VAL A 292 21.75 -5.95 20.68
N THR A 293 22.65 -6.25 21.62
CA THR A 293 22.39 -6.08 23.05
C THR A 293 22.31 -4.61 23.44
N ARG A 294 23.18 -3.76 22.91
CA ARG A 294 23.15 -2.30 23.09
C ARG A 294 21.83 -1.71 22.58
N THR A 295 21.46 -2.01 21.34
CA THR A 295 20.20 -1.54 20.75
C THR A 295 18.99 -1.98 21.57
N TYR A 296 18.98 -3.20 22.06
CA TYR A 296 17.92 -3.69 22.95
C TYR A 296 17.83 -2.89 24.26
N LEU A 297 18.94 -2.60 24.90
CA LEU A 297 18.99 -1.79 26.12
C LEU A 297 18.59 -0.33 25.87
N GLU A 298 18.97 0.23 24.72
CA GLU A 298 18.51 1.55 24.28
C GLU A 298 16.98 1.59 24.11
N TRP A 299 16.38 0.53 23.55
CA TRP A 299 14.91 0.41 23.47
C TRP A 299 14.29 0.41 24.87
N LEU A 300 14.83 -0.37 25.81
CA LEU A 300 14.32 -0.40 27.20
C LEU A 300 14.45 0.97 27.90
N ALA A 301 15.57 1.68 27.67
CA ALA A 301 15.79 3.00 28.25
C ALA A 301 14.88 4.08 27.69
N ASP A 302 14.53 3.99 26.39
CA ASP A 302 13.74 5.01 25.67
C ASP A 302 12.24 4.84 25.82
N LEU A 303 11.78 3.65 26.24
CA LEU A 303 10.35 3.42 26.43
C LEU A 303 9.81 4.20 27.63
N PRO A 304 8.62 4.82 27.50
CA PRO A 304 8.03 5.66 28.53
C PRO A 304 7.28 4.82 29.60
N TRP A 305 8.00 4.09 30.43
CA TRP A 305 7.42 3.21 31.44
C TRP A 305 6.48 3.93 32.42
N ASN A 306 6.85 5.13 32.88
CA ASN A 306 6.13 5.89 33.89
C ASN A 306 5.84 7.35 33.49
N LYS A 307 6.26 7.81 32.30
CA LYS A 307 6.05 9.18 31.84
C LYS A 307 4.64 9.35 31.28
N THR A 308 3.80 10.19 31.92
CA THR A 308 2.45 10.49 31.47
C THR A 308 2.26 12.00 31.26
N THR A 309 1.33 12.37 30.37
CA THR A 309 0.81 13.75 30.28
C THR A 309 -0.38 13.93 31.19
N THR A 310 -0.61 15.16 31.64
CA THR A 310 -1.82 15.49 32.44
C THR A 310 -3.03 15.57 31.52
N ASP A 311 -4.06 14.80 31.85
CA ASP A 311 -5.30 14.76 31.07
C ASP A 311 -6.14 16.01 31.28
N LYS A 312 -6.58 16.62 30.19
CA LYS A 312 -7.63 17.66 30.16
C LYS A 312 -8.91 17.04 29.63
N LEU A 313 -9.86 16.76 30.53
CA LEU A 313 -11.10 16.07 30.19
C LEU A 313 -12.32 16.99 30.39
N ASP A 314 -12.20 18.27 30.01
CA ASP A 314 -13.35 19.18 30.06
C ASP A 314 -14.14 19.11 28.75
N PRO A 315 -15.43 18.68 28.79
CA PRO A 315 -16.26 18.55 27.59
C PRO A 315 -16.44 19.86 26.81
N ALA A 316 -16.41 21.02 27.48
CA ALA A 316 -16.51 22.32 26.84
C ALA A 316 -15.27 22.64 26.01
N ASP A 317 -14.06 22.39 26.55
CA ASP A 317 -12.81 22.56 25.83
C ASP A 317 -12.69 21.60 24.65
N VAL A 318 -13.13 20.36 24.82
CA VAL A 318 -13.18 19.37 23.74
C VAL A 318 -14.06 19.86 22.60
N ARG A 319 -15.27 20.34 22.92
CA ARG A 319 -16.19 20.86 21.91
C ARG A 319 -15.57 22.04 21.15
N ARG A 320 -15.02 23.02 21.87
CA ARG A 320 -14.35 24.15 21.26
C ARG A 320 -13.23 23.72 20.31
N CYS A 321 -12.37 22.80 20.75
CA CYS A 321 -11.26 22.30 19.96
C CYS A 321 -11.72 21.58 18.67
N LEU A 322 -12.82 20.83 18.76
CA LEU A 322 -13.42 20.18 17.60
C LEU A 322 -14.08 21.17 16.64
N ASP A 323 -14.68 22.25 17.16
CA ASP A 323 -15.28 23.30 16.34
C ASP A 323 -14.23 24.15 15.63
N GLU A 324 -13.08 24.41 16.26
CA GLU A 324 -11.94 25.09 15.66
C GLU A 324 -11.29 24.28 14.52
N ASP A 325 -11.28 22.94 14.59
CA ASP A 325 -10.55 22.10 13.64
C ASP A 325 -11.44 21.50 12.53
N HIS A 326 -12.77 21.46 12.76
CA HIS A 326 -13.70 20.74 11.87
C HIS A 326 -14.99 21.53 11.66
N PHE A 327 -15.34 21.73 10.40
CA PHE A 327 -16.63 22.33 10.03
C PHE A 327 -17.75 21.30 10.12
N GLY A 328 -18.91 21.66 10.62
CA GLY A 328 -20.08 20.80 10.72
C GLY A 328 -19.87 19.57 11.62
N LEU A 329 -20.30 18.40 11.16
CA LEU A 329 -20.15 17.11 11.82
C LEU A 329 -20.75 17.05 13.25
N GLU A 330 -21.88 17.74 13.49
CA GLU A 330 -22.47 17.92 14.84
C GLU A 330 -22.73 16.60 15.58
N LYS A 331 -23.27 15.58 14.89
CA LYS A 331 -23.52 14.26 15.49
C LYS A 331 -22.22 13.59 15.93
N VAL A 332 -21.18 13.68 15.09
CA VAL A 332 -19.85 13.11 15.37
C VAL A 332 -19.19 13.80 16.56
N LYS A 333 -19.19 15.14 16.55
CA LYS A 333 -18.67 15.97 17.66
C LYS A 333 -19.38 15.68 18.97
N LYS A 334 -20.71 15.62 18.94
CA LYS A 334 -21.53 15.29 20.12
C LYS A 334 -21.10 13.95 20.70
N ARG A 335 -20.94 12.91 19.86
CA ARG A 335 -20.56 11.58 20.32
C ARG A 335 -19.15 11.53 20.90
N ILE A 336 -18.22 12.28 20.32
CA ILE A 336 -16.86 12.42 20.88
C ILE A 336 -16.91 13.11 22.26
N VAL A 337 -17.70 14.18 22.41
CA VAL A 337 -17.85 14.89 23.69
C VAL A 337 -18.47 13.98 24.75
N GLU A 338 -19.50 13.19 24.41
CA GLU A 338 -20.11 12.21 25.30
C GLU A 338 -19.07 11.15 25.74
N TYR A 339 -18.26 10.62 24.83
CA TYR A 339 -17.20 9.67 25.14
C TYR A 339 -16.17 10.25 26.14
N ILE A 340 -15.75 11.48 25.95
CA ILE A 340 -14.81 12.14 26.86
C ILE A 340 -15.46 12.43 28.21
N ALA A 341 -16.73 12.82 28.24
CA ALA A 341 -17.46 13.02 29.47
C ALA A 341 -17.57 11.74 30.31
N VAL A 342 -17.86 10.60 29.69
CA VAL A 342 -17.84 9.30 30.36
C VAL A 342 -16.44 8.98 30.92
N ARG A 343 -15.38 9.24 30.16
CA ARG A 343 -13.99 9.05 30.66
C ARG A 343 -13.62 9.96 31.83
N LYS A 344 -14.20 11.17 31.89
CA LYS A 344 -14.04 12.08 33.04
C LYS A 344 -14.68 11.50 34.31
N LEU A 345 -15.82 10.82 34.18
CA LEU A 345 -16.58 10.28 35.28
C LEU A 345 -16.08 8.90 35.75
N ARG A 346 -15.49 8.11 34.86
CA ARG A 346 -15.01 6.77 35.16
C ARG A 346 -13.49 6.75 35.34
N ALA A 347 -13.05 6.33 36.52
CA ALA A 347 -11.63 6.21 36.85
C ALA A 347 -10.96 4.99 36.19
N ASP A 348 -11.71 3.92 35.92
CA ASP A 348 -11.22 2.65 35.38
C ASP A 348 -10.81 2.70 33.89
N LYS A 349 -11.07 3.80 33.20
CA LYS A 349 -10.69 4.09 31.82
C LYS A 349 -11.02 3.00 30.76
N LYS A 350 -11.81 2.00 31.14
CA LYS A 350 -12.26 0.91 30.27
C LYS A 350 -13.51 1.38 29.51
N GLY A 351 -13.37 1.63 28.23
CA GLY A 351 -14.47 2.02 27.35
C GLY A 351 -14.30 1.40 25.96
N PRO A 352 -15.34 1.43 25.13
CA PRO A 352 -15.26 0.97 23.76
C PRO A 352 -14.24 1.84 22.98
N ILE A 353 -13.72 1.30 21.89
CA ILE A 353 -12.79 1.98 21.01
C ILE A 353 -13.60 2.72 19.94
N LEU A 354 -13.47 4.04 19.88
CA LEU A 354 -14.15 4.81 18.85
C LEU A 354 -13.55 4.49 17.47
N CYS A 355 -14.42 4.09 16.54
CA CYS A 355 -14.07 3.82 15.16
C CYS A 355 -14.79 4.78 14.21
N PHE A 356 -14.05 5.64 13.54
CA PHE A 356 -14.59 6.57 12.55
C PHE A 356 -14.67 5.90 11.19
N ILE A 357 -15.89 5.66 10.70
CA ILE A 357 -16.14 5.02 9.41
C ILE A 357 -16.72 6.04 8.43
N GLY A 358 -16.27 6.04 7.19
CA GLY A 358 -16.80 6.92 6.16
C GLY A 358 -15.89 7.05 4.95
N PRO A 359 -16.29 7.81 3.94
CA PRO A 359 -15.51 7.96 2.72
C PRO A 359 -14.13 8.60 2.96
N PRO A 360 -13.17 8.42 2.03
CA PRO A 360 -11.87 9.04 2.14
C PRO A 360 -11.95 10.57 2.09
N GLY A 361 -11.11 11.24 2.88
CA GLY A 361 -10.98 12.70 2.85
C GLY A 361 -12.03 13.48 3.65
N VAL A 362 -12.83 12.82 4.50
CA VAL A 362 -13.82 13.49 5.37
C VAL A 362 -13.26 13.91 6.74
N GLY A 363 -11.97 13.73 6.96
CA GLY A 363 -11.32 14.20 8.20
C GLY A 363 -11.23 13.17 9.33
N LYS A 364 -11.46 11.87 9.10
CA LYS A 364 -11.39 10.82 10.14
C LYS A 364 -10.09 10.85 10.96
N THR A 365 -8.95 10.89 10.28
CA THR A 365 -7.63 10.90 10.94
C THR A 365 -7.35 12.25 11.65
N SER A 366 -7.89 13.37 11.14
CA SER A 366 -7.75 14.67 11.79
C SER A 366 -8.61 14.77 13.06
N LEU A 367 -9.81 14.15 13.11
CA LEU A 367 -10.60 14.04 14.34
C LEU A 367 -9.78 13.40 15.47
N GLY A 368 -9.03 12.34 15.19
CA GLY A 368 -8.15 11.71 16.19
C GLY A 368 -7.07 12.66 16.71
N ARG A 369 -6.52 13.53 15.85
CA ARG A 369 -5.55 14.55 16.28
C ARG A 369 -6.20 15.61 17.15
N SER A 370 -7.40 16.07 16.81
CA SER A 370 -8.14 17.08 17.58
C SER A 370 -8.56 16.54 18.94
N ILE A 371 -8.94 15.26 19.04
CA ILE A 371 -9.20 14.57 20.31
C ILE A 371 -7.92 14.56 21.16
N ALA A 372 -6.76 14.20 20.59
CA ALA A 372 -5.49 14.20 21.34
C ALA A 372 -5.13 15.60 21.83
N ARG A 373 -5.29 16.64 21.01
CA ARG A 373 -5.05 18.05 21.34
C ARG A 373 -5.97 18.49 22.48
N SER A 374 -7.25 18.19 22.41
CA SER A 374 -8.23 18.58 23.42
C SER A 374 -7.98 17.91 24.77
N MET A 375 -7.52 16.64 24.76
CA MET A 375 -7.15 15.88 25.97
C MET A 375 -5.77 16.27 26.55
N GLY A 376 -4.99 17.11 25.88
CA GLY A 376 -3.61 17.42 26.27
C GLY A 376 -2.65 16.22 26.14
N ARG A 377 -3.02 15.22 25.33
CA ARG A 377 -2.23 14.01 25.08
C ARG A 377 -1.41 14.09 23.81
N ARG A 378 -0.30 13.39 23.76
CA ARG A 378 0.47 13.24 22.53
C ARG A 378 -0.26 12.31 21.55
N TYR A 379 -0.10 12.64 20.27
CA TYR A 379 -0.75 11.92 19.16
C TYR A 379 0.24 11.08 18.36
N HIS A 380 -0.15 9.87 18.00
CA HIS A 380 0.55 9.06 17.02
C HIS A 380 -0.43 8.33 16.12
N ARG A 381 -0.10 8.27 14.82
CA ARG A 381 -0.84 7.53 13.82
C ARG A 381 -0.07 6.26 13.46
N ILE A 382 -0.77 5.13 13.52
CA ILE A 382 -0.27 3.83 13.10
C ILE A 382 -1.07 3.42 11.85
N ALA A 383 -0.42 3.42 10.69
CA ALA A 383 -1.05 2.97 9.44
C ALA A 383 -1.07 1.44 9.41
N LEU A 384 -2.27 0.86 9.35
CA LEU A 384 -2.47 -0.58 9.30
C LEU A 384 -2.78 -1.09 7.88
N GLY A 385 -3.01 -0.17 6.94
CA GLY A 385 -3.27 -0.53 5.55
C GLY A 385 -2.11 -1.31 4.92
N GLY A 386 -2.37 -2.55 4.51
CA GLY A 386 -1.38 -3.42 3.89
C GLY A 386 -0.56 -4.28 4.85
N VAL A 387 -0.79 -4.18 6.16
CA VAL A 387 -0.17 -5.05 7.18
C VAL A 387 -0.75 -6.46 7.02
N ARG A 388 0.13 -7.46 6.92
CA ARG A 388 -0.22 -8.87 6.75
C ARG A 388 0.45 -9.77 7.78
N ASP A 389 1.58 -9.35 8.32
CA ASP A 389 2.37 -10.09 9.29
C ASP A 389 2.03 -9.64 10.72
N GLU A 390 1.71 -10.60 11.60
CA GLU A 390 1.50 -10.38 13.02
C GLU A 390 2.73 -9.73 13.69
N ALA A 391 3.92 -10.04 13.22
CA ALA A 391 5.16 -9.48 13.74
C ALA A 391 5.27 -7.96 13.56
N GLU A 392 4.55 -7.36 12.62
CA GLU A 392 4.48 -5.91 12.53
C GLU A 392 3.78 -5.26 13.74
N ILE A 393 2.89 -5.99 14.42
CA ILE A 393 2.19 -5.52 15.62
C ILE A 393 2.95 -5.92 16.89
N ARG A 394 3.36 -7.21 16.98
CA ARG A 394 4.00 -7.81 18.16
C ARG A 394 5.52 -7.77 18.15
N GLY A 395 6.16 -7.34 17.06
CA GLY A 395 7.60 -7.33 16.90
C GLY A 395 8.19 -8.70 16.53
N HIS A 396 9.42 -8.68 16.05
CA HIS A 396 10.20 -9.88 15.75
C HIS A 396 11.06 -10.28 16.95
N ARG A 397 11.28 -11.57 17.14
CA ARG A 397 12.21 -12.03 18.18
C ARG A 397 13.61 -11.47 17.90
N ARG A 398 14.25 -10.89 18.92
CA ARG A 398 15.57 -10.23 18.84
C ARG A 398 16.73 -11.10 18.35
N THR A 399 16.52 -12.42 18.25
CA THR A 399 17.52 -13.35 17.71
C THR A 399 17.68 -13.27 16.19
N TYR A 400 16.75 -12.63 15.49
CA TYR A 400 16.84 -12.43 14.04
C TYR A 400 17.63 -11.17 13.71
N VAL A 401 18.46 -11.24 12.67
CA VAL A 401 19.18 -10.05 12.16
C VAL A 401 18.17 -9.06 11.60
N GLY A 402 18.25 -7.81 12.05
CA GLY A 402 17.30 -6.77 11.64
C GLY A 402 15.96 -6.77 12.39
N ALA A 403 15.84 -7.56 13.48
CA ALA A 403 14.64 -7.55 14.31
C ALA A 403 14.35 -6.17 14.89
N LEU A 404 13.06 -5.80 14.88
CA LEU A 404 12.55 -4.55 15.45
C LEU A 404 11.33 -4.84 16.33
N PRO A 405 11.07 -4.01 17.34
CA PRO A 405 9.80 -4.03 18.08
C PRO A 405 8.61 -3.79 17.16
N GLY A 406 7.44 -4.21 17.58
CA GLY A 406 6.17 -3.96 16.90
C GLY A 406 5.83 -2.46 16.81
N ARG A 407 4.95 -2.11 15.88
CA ARG A 407 4.54 -0.72 15.61
C ARG A 407 3.98 0.00 16.82
N ILE A 408 3.35 -0.72 17.76
CA ILE A 408 2.81 -0.15 19.01
C ILE A 408 3.95 0.35 19.89
N ILE A 409 4.95 -0.48 20.12
CA ILE A 409 6.13 -0.16 20.94
C ILE A 409 6.97 0.93 20.26
N GLN A 410 7.17 0.85 18.95
CA GLN A 410 7.84 1.91 18.19
C GLN A 410 7.11 3.27 18.33
N GLY A 411 5.77 3.25 18.27
CA GLY A 411 4.94 4.41 18.48
C GLY A 411 5.12 5.02 19.87
N LEU A 412 5.17 4.18 20.91
CA LEU A 412 5.40 4.63 22.30
C LEU A 412 6.77 5.29 22.49
N LYS A 413 7.83 4.71 21.93
CA LYS A 413 9.16 5.33 21.92
C LYS A 413 9.12 6.72 21.28
N LYS A 414 8.47 6.83 20.10
CA LYS A 414 8.38 8.09 19.34
C LYS A 414 7.63 9.19 20.09
N VAL A 415 6.54 8.85 20.79
CA VAL A 415 5.75 9.85 21.54
C VAL A 415 6.31 10.12 22.93
N ALA A 416 7.12 9.23 23.47
CA ALA A 416 7.81 9.32 24.77
C ALA A 416 6.88 9.58 25.96
N VAL A 417 5.62 9.09 25.91
CA VAL A 417 4.64 9.10 27.01
C VAL A 417 3.83 7.83 27.01
N LYS A 418 3.39 7.38 28.21
CA LYS A 418 2.65 6.14 28.42
C LYS A 418 1.16 6.25 28.06
N ASN A 419 0.58 7.46 28.10
CA ASN A 419 -0.85 7.72 27.86
C ASN A 419 -1.15 8.52 26.58
N PRO A 420 -0.58 8.16 25.41
CA PRO A 420 -0.88 8.85 24.16
C PRO A 420 -2.26 8.54 23.63
N VAL A 421 -2.67 9.26 22.59
CA VAL A 421 -3.75 8.85 21.69
C VAL A 421 -3.14 8.20 20.46
N PHE A 422 -3.47 6.94 20.23
CA PHE A 422 -3.06 6.19 19.04
C PHE A 422 -4.22 6.06 18.07
N VAL A 423 -4.03 6.50 16.84
CA VAL A 423 -5.00 6.30 15.75
C VAL A 423 -4.54 5.16 14.88
N LEU A 424 -5.29 4.07 14.92
CA LEU A 424 -5.16 2.90 14.07
C LEU A 424 -5.87 3.19 12.75
N ASP A 425 -5.10 3.57 11.75
CA ASP A 425 -5.65 4.08 10.48
C ASP A 425 -5.79 2.95 9.47
N GLU A 426 -6.94 2.91 8.77
CA GLU A 426 -7.28 1.93 7.75
C GLU A 426 -7.33 0.48 8.27
N ILE A 427 -8.04 0.23 9.38
CA ILE A 427 -8.21 -1.13 9.94
C ILE A 427 -9.00 -2.08 9.02
N ASP A 428 -9.77 -1.52 8.09
CA ASP A 428 -10.52 -2.23 7.04
C ASP A 428 -9.61 -2.84 5.95
N LYS A 429 -8.33 -2.48 5.94
CA LYS A 429 -7.34 -2.97 4.97
C LYS A 429 -6.33 -3.95 5.57
N LEU A 430 -6.62 -4.50 6.74
CA LEU A 430 -5.85 -5.59 7.31
C LEU A 430 -6.00 -6.83 6.43
N GLY A 431 -4.88 -7.42 6.04
CA GLY A 431 -4.85 -8.68 5.29
C GLY A 431 -4.59 -9.86 6.21
N VAL A 432 -5.23 -10.99 5.92
CA VAL A 432 -4.86 -12.29 6.51
C VAL A 432 -4.02 -13.02 5.48
N ASP A 433 -2.83 -13.48 5.86
CA ASP A 433 -1.94 -14.24 4.99
C ASP A 433 -1.48 -15.51 5.71
N MET A 434 -0.78 -16.41 5.00
CA MET A 434 -0.19 -17.63 5.58
C MET A 434 0.86 -17.35 6.67
N MET A 435 1.33 -16.10 6.81
CA MET A 435 2.34 -15.68 7.78
C MET A 435 1.76 -15.18 9.11
N GLY A 436 0.45 -15.11 9.29
CA GLY A 436 -0.17 -14.72 10.55
C GLY A 436 -1.48 -13.95 10.39
N ASP A 437 -2.11 -13.66 11.52
CA ASP A 437 -3.32 -12.84 11.62
C ASP A 437 -3.04 -11.58 12.44
N PRO A 438 -2.72 -10.44 11.80
CA PRO A 438 -2.51 -9.18 12.51
C PRO A 438 -3.78 -8.69 13.23
N GLY A 439 -4.99 -9.15 12.82
CA GLY A 439 -6.23 -8.89 13.52
C GLY A 439 -6.26 -9.52 14.92
N ALA A 440 -5.79 -10.75 15.05
CA ALA A 440 -5.64 -11.42 16.33
C ALA A 440 -4.62 -10.71 17.26
N ALA A 441 -3.49 -10.25 16.72
CA ALA A 441 -2.53 -9.47 17.48
C ALA A 441 -3.11 -8.13 17.96
N LEU A 442 -3.91 -7.47 17.14
CA LEU A 442 -4.60 -6.24 17.53
C LEU A 442 -5.65 -6.48 18.60
N LEU A 443 -6.33 -7.63 18.63
CA LEU A 443 -7.28 -7.94 19.70
C LEU A 443 -6.60 -7.93 21.08
N GLU A 444 -5.40 -8.48 21.21
CA GLU A 444 -4.64 -8.41 22.45
C GLU A 444 -4.30 -6.97 22.87
N VAL A 445 -3.89 -6.14 21.90
CA VAL A 445 -3.59 -4.72 22.13
C VAL A 445 -4.84 -3.95 22.58
N LEU A 446 -5.98 -4.26 22.00
CA LEU A 446 -7.22 -3.51 22.15
C LEU A 446 -8.12 -4.03 23.28
N ASP A 447 -7.92 -5.27 23.72
CA ASP A 447 -8.69 -5.87 24.81
C ASP A 447 -8.28 -5.27 26.16
N PRO A 448 -9.19 -4.57 26.89
CA PRO A 448 -8.89 -4.03 28.19
C PRO A 448 -8.55 -5.08 29.28
N ALA A 449 -8.87 -6.36 29.02
CA ALA A 449 -8.49 -7.45 29.92
C ALA A 449 -7.05 -7.93 29.70
N GLN A 450 -6.48 -7.74 28.52
CA GLN A 450 -5.18 -8.24 28.12
C GLN A 450 -4.12 -7.15 27.93
N ASN A 451 -4.53 -5.94 27.51
CA ASN A 451 -3.61 -4.86 27.14
C ASN A 451 -2.74 -4.34 28.29
N GLY A 452 -3.10 -4.62 29.54
CA GLY A 452 -2.26 -4.27 30.70
C GLY A 452 -0.98 -5.09 30.81
N THR A 453 -0.93 -6.24 30.13
CA THR A 453 0.22 -7.19 30.12
C THR A 453 0.68 -7.52 28.71
N PHE A 454 0.55 -6.58 27.79
CA PHE A 454 0.96 -6.77 26.39
C PHE A 454 2.45 -7.10 26.30
N GLN A 455 2.77 -8.17 25.57
CA GLN A 455 4.15 -8.62 25.42
C GLN A 455 4.58 -8.53 23.94
N ASP A 456 5.48 -7.60 23.68
CA ASP A 456 6.17 -7.49 22.40
C ASP A 456 7.30 -8.52 22.33
N HIS A 457 7.44 -9.23 21.23
CA HIS A 457 8.43 -10.31 21.07
C HIS A 457 9.90 -9.82 21.08
N TYR A 458 10.13 -8.56 20.70
CA TYR A 458 11.46 -7.98 20.74
C TYR A 458 11.83 -7.54 22.15
N VAL A 459 10.92 -6.79 22.80
CA VAL A 459 11.12 -6.26 24.15
C VAL A 459 11.11 -7.40 25.19
N ASP A 460 10.31 -8.44 24.94
CA ASP A 460 10.20 -9.66 25.76
C ASP A 460 9.91 -9.38 27.25
N THR A 461 9.18 -8.29 27.50
CA THR A 461 8.79 -7.83 28.83
C THR A 461 7.40 -7.23 28.72
N PRO A 462 6.46 -7.54 29.65
CA PRO A 462 5.13 -6.95 29.62
C PRO A 462 5.16 -5.42 29.69
N PHE A 463 4.42 -4.79 28.81
CA PHE A 463 4.20 -3.34 28.79
C PHE A 463 2.72 -3.04 28.97
N ASP A 464 2.39 -2.16 29.90
CA ASP A 464 1.01 -1.76 30.20
C ASP A 464 0.51 -0.72 29.20
N LEU A 465 -0.38 -1.16 28.27
CA LEU A 465 -1.03 -0.32 27.25
C LEU A 465 -2.38 0.26 27.73
N SER A 466 -2.84 -0.04 28.96
CA SER A 466 -4.17 0.32 29.46
C SER A 466 -4.44 1.83 29.50
N GLN A 467 -3.39 2.65 29.54
CA GLN A 467 -3.49 4.11 29.58
C GLN A 467 -3.57 4.75 28.18
N ILE A 468 -3.30 3.98 27.14
CA ILE A 468 -3.40 4.47 25.76
C ILE A 468 -4.86 4.65 25.38
N THR A 469 -5.17 5.73 24.70
CA THR A 469 -6.45 5.90 24.04
C THR A 469 -6.34 5.46 22.61
N PHE A 470 -6.90 4.30 22.30
CA PHE A 470 -6.97 3.82 20.93
C PHE A 470 -8.21 4.40 20.23
N LEU A 471 -8.00 4.89 19.03
CA LEU A 471 -9.03 5.30 18.07
C LEU A 471 -8.79 4.54 16.78
N ALA A 472 -9.84 4.22 16.05
CA ALA A 472 -9.70 3.50 14.78
C ALA A 472 -10.33 4.31 13.64
N THR A 473 -9.85 4.11 12.42
CA THR A 473 -10.48 4.63 11.21
C THR A 473 -10.66 3.53 10.18
N ALA A 474 -11.76 3.58 9.44
CA ALA A 474 -12.03 2.66 8.34
C ALA A 474 -12.77 3.38 7.21
N ASN A 475 -12.69 2.86 6.00
CA ASN A 475 -13.49 3.35 4.87
C ASN A 475 -14.70 2.44 4.62
N ASN A 476 -14.53 1.13 4.79
CA ASN A 476 -15.58 0.14 4.59
C ASN A 476 -15.77 -0.73 5.86
N PRO A 477 -16.98 -0.76 6.43
CA PRO A 477 -17.26 -1.60 7.60
C PRO A 477 -17.17 -3.11 7.31
N ASP A 478 -17.53 -3.54 6.10
CA ASP A 478 -17.73 -4.95 5.74
C ASP A 478 -16.41 -5.74 5.73
N THR A 479 -15.27 -5.06 5.62
CA THR A 479 -13.94 -5.68 5.55
C THR A 479 -13.22 -5.71 6.89
N ILE A 480 -13.83 -5.18 7.94
CA ILE A 480 -13.28 -5.24 9.30
C ILE A 480 -13.49 -6.65 9.86
N PRO A 481 -12.44 -7.31 10.40
CA PRO A 481 -12.58 -8.62 11.02
C PRO A 481 -13.65 -8.61 12.15
N GLY A 482 -14.55 -9.61 12.14
CA GLY A 482 -15.67 -9.69 13.08
C GLY A 482 -15.29 -9.52 14.57
N PRO A 483 -14.24 -10.22 15.07
CA PRO A 483 -13.81 -10.07 16.46
C PRO A 483 -13.34 -8.66 16.84
N LEU A 484 -12.78 -7.91 15.88
CA LEU A 484 -12.43 -6.49 16.08
C LEU A 484 -13.68 -5.63 16.08
N TRP A 485 -14.64 -5.92 15.20
CA TRP A 485 -15.89 -5.19 15.09
C TRP A 485 -16.66 -5.12 16.44
N ASP A 486 -16.72 -6.22 17.16
CA ASP A 486 -17.41 -6.32 18.45
C ASP A 486 -16.80 -5.42 19.56
N ARG A 487 -15.58 -4.94 19.37
CA ARG A 487 -14.86 -4.04 20.30
C ARG A 487 -14.97 -2.57 19.92
N LEU A 488 -15.49 -2.28 18.72
CA LEU A 488 -15.55 -0.95 18.18
C LEU A 488 -16.90 -0.28 18.46
N GLU A 489 -16.84 0.96 18.86
CA GLU A 489 -17.99 1.86 18.82
C GLU A 489 -17.92 2.68 17.54
N VAL A 490 -18.79 2.36 16.61
CA VAL A 490 -18.80 2.96 15.27
C VAL A 490 -19.41 4.35 15.31
N ILE A 491 -18.70 5.30 14.74
CA ILE A 491 -19.17 6.66 14.46
C ILE A 491 -19.05 6.89 12.95
N GLU A 492 -20.19 7.00 12.30
CA GLU A 492 -20.24 7.29 10.88
C GLU A 492 -19.90 8.75 10.60
N VAL A 493 -18.91 8.98 9.76
CA VAL A 493 -18.51 10.30 9.30
C VAL A 493 -18.96 10.48 7.87
N PRO A 494 -20.02 11.25 7.63
CA PRO A 494 -20.61 11.40 6.30
C PRO A 494 -19.73 12.22 5.37
N GLY A 495 -20.06 12.16 4.07
CA GLY A 495 -19.52 13.09 3.07
C GLY A 495 -20.06 14.51 3.26
N TYR A 496 -19.37 15.48 2.65
CA TYR A 496 -19.71 16.88 2.70
C TYR A 496 -20.58 17.32 1.52
N THR A 497 -21.51 18.24 1.78
CA THR A 497 -22.26 18.96 0.77
C THR A 497 -21.38 19.97 0.02
N ARG A 498 -21.86 20.56 -1.07
CA ARG A 498 -21.13 21.65 -1.76
C ARG A 498 -20.90 22.86 -0.86
N ALA A 499 -21.92 23.26 -0.11
CA ALA A 499 -21.85 24.39 0.81
C ALA A 499 -20.80 24.13 1.91
N GLU A 500 -20.83 22.94 2.53
CA GLU A 500 -19.84 22.55 3.51
C GLU A 500 -18.42 22.50 2.93
N LYS A 501 -18.24 21.95 1.73
CA LYS A 501 -16.93 21.93 1.03
C LYS A 501 -16.41 23.34 0.76
N LYS A 502 -17.28 24.27 0.38
CA LYS A 502 -16.94 25.67 0.17
C LYS A 502 -16.46 26.32 1.46
N SER A 503 -17.19 26.12 2.56
CA SER A 503 -16.81 26.61 3.90
C SER A 503 -15.49 25.99 4.36
N ILE A 504 -15.34 24.68 4.27
CA ILE A 504 -14.09 23.96 4.59
C ILE A 504 -12.92 24.48 3.74
N ALA A 505 -13.14 24.72 2.45
CA ALA A 505 -12.10 25.27 1.59
C ALA A 505 -11.63 26.63 2.09
N LYS A 506 -12.55 27.53 2.40
CA LYS A 506 -12.22 28.89 2.87
C LYS A 506 -11.54 28.89 4.24
N GLU A 507 -12.10 28.16 5.20
CA GLU A 507 -11.67 28.25 6.59
C GLU A 507 -10.38 27.42 6.87
N PHE A 508 -10.21 26.29 6.15
CA PHE A 508 -9.14 25.35 6.47
C PHE A 508 -8.18 25.06 5.31
N LEU A 509 -8.71 24.77 4.09
CA LEU A 509 -7.83 24.28 3.03
C LEU A 509 -7.01 25.39 2.39
N VAL A 510 -7.62 26.52 2.07
CA VAL A 510 -6.93 27.66 1.44
C VAL A 510 -5.82 28.19 2.34
N PRO A 511 -6.06 28.54 3.61
CA PRO A 511 -5.00 29.02 4.51
C PRO A 511 -3.87 27.99 4.66
N LYS A 512 -4.22 26.71 4.79
CA LYS A 512 -3.25 25.62 4.90
C LYS A 512 -2.39 25.49 3.64
N GLN A 513 -3.00 25.56 2.45
CA GLN A 513 -2.28 25.43 1.19
C GLN A 513 -1.42 26.68 0.89
N LEU A 514 -1.90 27.88 1.16
CA LEU A 514 -1.11 29.09 1.06
C LEU A 514 0.14 29.01 1.93
N SER A 515 -0.03 28.71 3.21
CA SER A 515 1.09 28.53 4.15
C SER A 515 2.08 27.45 3.68
N SER A 516 1.57 26.29 3.21
CA SER A 516 2.40 25.16 2.75
C SER A 516 3.23 25.49 1.50
N HIS A 517 2.79 26.45 0.69
CA HIS A 517 3.47 26.87 -0.54
C HIS A 517 4.21 28.21 -0.38
N GLY A 518 4.31 28.75 0.84
CA GLY A 518 5.01 30.02 1.12
C GLY A 518 4.29 31.23 0.55
N LEU A 519 2.97 31.15 0.35
CA LEU A 519 2.14 32.24 -0.17
C LEU A 519 1.37 32.91 0.96
N THR A 520 1.03 34.18 0.74
CA THR A 520 0.12 34.98 1.60
C THR A 520 -1.16 35.31 0.85
N ASP A 521 -2.23 35.64 1.57
CA ASP A 521 -3.50 36.09 0.98
C ASP A 521 -3.34 37.33 0.08
N GLU A 522 -2.30 38.15 0.32
CA GLU A 522 -1.99 39.30 -0.55
C GLU A 522 -1.49 38.88 -1.93
N ARG A 523 -0.84 37.69 -2.06
CA ARG A 523 -0.28 37.19 -3.31
C ARG A 523 -1.28 36.36 -4.09
N LEU A 524 -2.14 35.61 -3.39
CA LEU A 524 -3.18 34.80 -3.99
C LEU A 524 -4.43 34.78 -3.11
N THR A 525 -5.50 35.39 -3.59
CA THR A 525 -6.82 35.42 -2.94
C THR A 525 -7.77 34.45 -3.66
N PHE A 526 -8.43 33.57 -2.93
CA PHE A 526 -9.48 32.72 -3.47
C PHE A 526 -10.85 33.39 -3.25
N VAL A 527 -11.59 33.60 -4.34
CA VAL A 527 -12.99 34.05 -4.29
C VAL A 527 -13.94 32.88 -4.40
N ASP A 528 -15.20 33.11 -4.04
CA ASP A 528 -16.25 32.09 -4.00
C ASP A 528 -16.41 31.35 -5.32
N ASP A 529 -16.48 32.09 -6.41
CA ASP A 529 -16.62 31.56 -7.79
C ASP A 529 -15.46 30.61 -8.14
N GLY A 530 -14.22 30.97 -7.78
CA GLY A 530 -13.04 30.11 -8.01
C GLY A 530 -13.13 28.79 -7.24
N ILE A 531 -13.53 28.86 -5.95
CA ILE A 531 -13.69 27.67 -5.11
C ILE A 531 -14.82 26.79 -5.64
N GLU A 532 -15.98 27.38 -5.99
CA GLU A 532 -17.12 26.66 -6.56
C GLU A 532 -16.77 25.98 -7.87
N THR A 533 -16.08 26.69 -8.78
CA THR A 533 -15.59 26.12 -10.03
C THR A 533 -14.66 24.93 -9.79
N ILE A 534 -13.75 25.00 -8.82
CA ILE A 534 -12.86 23.90 -8.46
C ILE A 534 -13.69 22.71 -7.94
N ILE A 535 -14.66 22.95 -7.08
CA ILE A 535 -15.52 21.90 -6.52
C ILE A 535 -16.30 21.20 -7.62
N GLU A 536 -16.93 21.96 -8.53
CA GLU A 536 -17.85 21.43 -9.55
C GLU A 536 -17.14 20.77 -10.73
N SER A 537 -16.09 21.41 -11.23
CA SER A 537 -15.47 21.03 -12.49
C SER A 537 -14.22 20.15 -12.32
N TYR A 538 -13.60 20.12 -11.14
CA TYR A 538 -12.33 19.43 -10.95
C TYR A 538 -12.35 18.39 -9.82
N THR A 539 -13.46 18.28 -9.06
CA THR A 539 -13.58 17.26 -7.98
C THR A 539 -14.90 16.49 -8.07
N ARG A 540 -14.82 15.18 -7.83
CA ARG A 540 -15.99 14.30 -7.71
C ARG A 540 -15.73 13.31 -6.58
N GLU A 541 -15.88 13.78 -5.35
CA GLU A 541 -15.56 13.02 -4.14
C GLU A 541 -16.55 13.37 -3.01
N ALA A 542 -16.71 12.47 -2.04
CA ALA A 542 -17.48 12.73 -0.83
C ALA A 542 -16.74 13.62 0.16
N GLY A 543 -15.42 13.49 0.26
CA GLY A 543 -14.55 14.29 1.12
C GLY A 543 -14.02 15.54 0.43
N VAL A 544 -12.86 16.01 0.91
CA VAL A 544 -12.18 17.23 0.42
C VAL A 544 -10.71 17.01 0.03
N ARG A 545 -10.25 15.75 -0.10
CA ARG A 545 -8.84 15.44 -0.43
C ARG A 545 -8.45 15.84 -1.84
N GLY A 546 -9.34 15.63 -2.81
CA GLY A 546 -9.17 16.07 -4.18
C GLY A 546 -9.22 17.59 -4.28
N LEU A 547 -10.17 18.21 -3.57
CA LEU A 547 -10.31 19.66 -3.48
C LEU A 547 -9.03 20.31 -2.93
N GLU A 548 -8.49 19.79 -1.83
CA GLU A 548 -7.21 20.24 -1.28
C GLU A 548 -6.07 20.16 -2.30
N ARG A 549 -6.01 19.08 -3.06
CA ARG A 549 -4.99 18.87 -4.10
C ARG A 549 -5.14 19.85 -5.27
N GLN A 550 -6.37 20.18 -5.68
CA GLN A 550 -6.59 21.17 -6.74
C GLN A 550 -6.28 22.58 -6.28
N ILE A 551 -6.68 22.97 -5.06
CA ILE A 551 -6.27 24.24 -4.44
C ILE A 551 -4.75 24.35 -4.38
N GLY A 552 -4.06 23.30 -3.93
CA GLY A 552 -2.60 23.21 -3.96
C GLY A 552 -2.01 23.30 -5.39
N GLY A 553 -2.73 22.84 -6.42
CA GLY A 553 -2.36 23.02 -7.82
C GLY A 553 -2.33 24.49 -8.23
N VAL A 554 -3.35 25.24 -7.84
CA VAL A 554 -3.42 26.70 -8.08
C VAL A 554 -2.30 27.41 -7.30
N CYS A 555 -2.08 27.06 -6.03
CA CYS A 555 -0.99 27.63 -5.23
C CYS A 555 0.39 27.40 -5.86
N ARG A 556 0.66 26.18 -6.35
CA ARG A 556 1.93 25.85 -7.03
C ARG A 556 2.17 26.67 -8.28
N HIS A 557 1.13 26.88 -9.09
CA HIS A 557 1.24 27.72 -10.29
C HIS A 557 1.68 29.15 -9.95
N VAL A 558 1.06 29.74 -8.92
CA VAL A 558 1.41 31.10 -8.47
C VAL A 558 2.80 31.13 -7.85
N ALA A 559 3.15 30.15 -7.02
CA ALA A 559 4.48 30.03 -6.42
C ALA A 559 5.59 29.90 -7.48
N MET A 560 5.34 29.18 -8.58
CA MET A 560 6.27 29.09 -9.71
C MET A 560 6.53 30.45 -10.35
N ARG A 561 5.48 31.23 -10.66
CA ARG A 561 5.60 32.57 -11.26
C ARG A 561 6.38 33.55 -10.33
N LEU A 562 6.11 33.49 -9.03
CA LEU A 562 6.88 34.28 -8.05
C LEU A 562 8.35 33.85 -8.01
N ALA A 563 8.66 32.58 -8.11
CA ALA A 563 10.03 32.07 -8.16
C ALA A 563 10.78 32.44 -9.46
N GLU A 564 10.04 32.63 -10.57
CA GLU A 564 10.55 33.16 -11.84
C GLU A 564 10.81 34.68 -11.81
N GLY A 565 10.51 35.35 -10.68
CA GLY A 565 10.76 36.76 -10.46
C GLY A 565 9.59 37.68 -10.84
N GLU A 566 8.42 37.13 -11.14
CA GLU A 566 7.24 37.96 -11.39
C GLU A 566 6.63 38.45 -10.06
N ASP A 567 6.42 39.74 -9.91
CA ASP A 567 5.68 40.31 -8.77
C ASP A 567 4.19 40.30 -9.01
N VAL A 568 3.55 39.14 -8.80
CA VAL A 568 2.14 38.90 -9.10
C VAL A 568 1.27 38.96 -7.86
N LYS A 569 0.10 39.62 -8.00
CA LYS A 569 -1.04 39.54 -7.07
C LYS A 569 -2.22 39.00 -7.86
N LEU A 570 -2.68 37.80 -7.55
CA LEU A 570 -3.67 37.10 -8.33
C LEU A 570 -4.91 36.78 -7.51
N THR A 571 -6.06 36.81 -8.19
CA THR A 571 -7.32 36.38 -7.62
C THR A 571 -7.77 35.11 -8.34
N CYS A 572 -7.98 34.04 -7.59
CA CYS A 572 -8.50 32.78 -8.12
C CYS A 572 -10.01 32.89 -8.34
N THR A 573 -10.38 33.34 -9.54
CA THR A 573 -11.73 33.27 -10.10
C THR A 573 -11.98 31.93 -10.77
N GLY A 574 -13.21 31.65 -11.21
CA GLY A 574 -13.53 30.45 -11.98
C GLY A 574 -12.72 30.36 -13.27
N GLU A 575 -12.57 31.46 -14.02
CA GLU A 575 -11.75 31.51 -15.23
C GLU A 575 -10.28 31.23 -14.94
N PHE A 576 -9.73 31.86 -13.91
CA PHE A 576 -8.34 31.62 -13.51
C PHE A 576 -8.10 30.17 -13.11
N ALA A 577 -9.02 29.57 -12.36
CA ALA A 577 -8.95 28.17 -12.01
C ALA A 577 -8.93 27.26 -13.25
N GLN A 578 -9.73 27.57 -14.28
CA GLN A 578 -9.73 26.83 -15.54
C GLN A 578 -8.42 26.98 -16.33
N ILE A 579 -7.86 28.19 -16.36
CA ILE A 579 -6.55 28.44 -17.02
C ILE A 579 -5.46 27.58 -16.36
N VAL A 580 -5.43 27.55 -15.04
CA VAL A 580 -4.38 26.84 -14.27
C VAL A 580 -4.55 25.33 -14.25
N LEU A 581 -5.78 24.85 -14.08
CA LEU A 581 -6.07 23.42 -13.91
C LEU A 581 -6.38 22.71 -15.23
N GLY A 582 -6.50 23.46 -16.33
CA GLY A 582 -6.84 22.95 -17.66
C GLY A 582 -8.35 22.79 -17.85
N PRO A 583 -8.77 22.08 -18.89
CA PRO A 583 -10.19 21.90 -19.20
C PRO A 583 -10.93 21.19 -18.06
N PRO A 584 -12.23 21.48 -17.85
CA PRO A 584 -13.05 20.82 -16.84
C PRO A 584 -12.96 19.29 -16.93
N LYS A 585 -12.69 18.65 -15.80
CA LYS A 585 -12.61 17.18 -15.73
C LYS A 585 -13.97 16.53 -15.61
N TYR A 586 -14.92 17.26 -15.07
CA TYR A 586 -16.28 16.81 -14.85
C TYR A 586 -17.23 17.84 -15.43
N THR A 587 -18.06 17.39 -16.35
CA THR A 587 -19.21 18.15 -16.85
C THR A 587 -20.46 17.74 -16.07
N PRO A 588 -21.40 18.64 -15.83
CA PRO A 588 -22.66 18.26 -15.19
C PRO A 588 -23.34 17.16 -16.01
N ASP A 589 -23.73 16.06 -15.36
CA ASP A 589 -24.45 14.93 -16.00
C ASP A 589 -25.84 15.34 -16.58
N LEU A 590 -26.21 16.61 -16.49
CA LEU A 590 -27.46 17.16 -17.06
C LEU A 590 -27.57 17.00 -18.58
N ALA A 591 -26.46 17.06 -19.31
CA ALA A 591 -26.43 16.99 -20.76
C ALA A 591 -26.78 15.60 -21.32
N GLU A 592 -26.66 14.55 -20.51
CA GLU A 592 -26.95 13.17 -20.94
C GLU A 592 -28.39 12.73 -20.61
N ARG A 593 -29.23 13.61 -20.03
CA ARG A 593 -30.60 13.27 -19.65
C ARG A 593 -31.54 13.50 -20.84
N THR A 594 -31.86 12.46 -21.50
CA THR A 594 -32.91 12.47 -22.54
C THR A 594 -34.19 11.87 -21.98
N SER A 595 -35.33 12.58 -22.13
CA SER A 595 -36.65 11.99 -21.90
C SER A 595 -36.99 11.09 -23.09
N SER A 596 -36.49 9.85 -23.02
CA SER A 596 -36.82 8.83 -24.02
C SER A 596 -37.35 7.58 -23.32
N PRO A 597 -38.35 6.91 -23.90
CA PRO A 597 -38.82 5.64 -23.36
C PRO A 597 -37.65 4.64 -23.22
N GLY A 598 -37.60 3.97 -22.09
CA GLY A 598 -36.54 3.00 -21.77
C GLY A 598 -35.35 3.56 -20.99
N ILE A 599 -35.31 4.85 -20.67
CA ILE A 599 -34.22 5.42 -19.84
C ILE A 599 -34.79 5.84 -18.48
N ALA A 600 -34.13 5.43 -17.39
CA ALA A 600 -34.49 5.83 -16.05
C ALA A 600 -33.25 6.23 -15.24
N THR A 601 -33.43 7.21 -14.34
CA THR A 601 -32.35 7.72 -13.48
C THR A 601 -32.44 7.09 -12.09
N GLY A 602 -31.40 6.35 -11.73
CA GLY A 602 -31.24 5.77 -10.40
C GLY A 602 -30.18 6.48 -9.57
N LEU A 603 -30.12 6.12 -8.30
CA LEU A 603 -29.15 6.62 -7.33
C LEU A 603 -28.31 5.47 -6.82
N ALA A 604 -27.01 5.61 -6.91
CA ALA A 604 -26.01 4.67 -6.43
C ALA A 604 -25.22 5.26 -5.26
N TRP A 605 -24.77 4.38 -4.37
CA TRP A 605 -23.77 4.69 -3.38
C TRP A 605 -22.42 4.09 -3.82
N THR A 606 -21.34 4.85 -3.66
CA THR A 606 -19.98 4.42 -3.92
C THR A 606 -19.07 4.82 -2.75
N PRO A 607 -17.91 4.20 -2.58
CA PRO A 607 -16.93 4.63 -1.57
C PRO A 607 -16.52 6.11 -1.69
N SER A 608 -16.72 6.72 -2.86
CA SER A 608 -16.47 8.14 -3.10
C SER A 608 -17.68 9.03 -2.81
N GLY A 609 -18.80 8.46 -2.37
CA GLY A 609 -20.08 9.14 -2.13
C GLY A 609 -21.19 8.68 -3.07
N GLY A 610 -22.32 9.38 -3.02
CA GLY A 610 -23.45 9.11 -3.92
C GLY A 610 -23.14 9.52 -5.36
N ASP A 611 -23.67 8.75 -6.33
CA ASP A 611 -23.58 9.02 -7.75
C ASP A 611 -24.92 8.76 -8.45
N ILE A 612 -25.09 9.31 -9.65
CA ILE A 612 -26.23 9.06 -10.51
C ILE A 612 -25.95 7.86 -11.40
N LEU A 613 -26.94 7.02 -11.56
CA LEU A 613 -26.90 5.83 -12.35
C LEU A 613 -27.99 5.89 -13.44
N PHE A 614 -27.61 5.91 -14.71
CA PHE A 614 -28.55 5.74 -15.81
C PHE A 614 -28.77 4.26 -16.08
N ILE A 615 -30.01 3.88 -16.31
CA ILE A 615 -30.41 2.54 -16.75
C ILE A 615 -31.13 2.70 -18.06
N GLU A 616 -30.60 2.05 -19.09
CA GLU A 616 -31.12 2.03 -20.43
C GLU A 616 -31.70 0.66 -20.72
N ALA A 617 -32.93 0.65 -21.20
CA ALA A 617 -33.61 -0.55 -21.66
C ALA A 617 -33.88 -0.47 -23.16
N SER A 618 -33.63 -1.54 -23.88
CA SER A 618 -33.94 -1.69 -25.31
C SER A 618 -34.67 -2.99 -25.55
N LYS A 619 -35.55 -3.04 -26.55
CA LYS A 619 -36.27 -4.26 -26.94
C LYS A 619 -35.92 -4.64 -28.38
N MET A 620 -35.84 -5.95 -28.62
CA MET A 620 -35.59 -6.53 -29.93
C MET A 620 -36.44 -7.80 -30.11
N PRO A 621 -36.73 -8.23 -31.35
CA PRO A 621 -37.37 -9.53 -31.60
C PRO A 621 -36.54 -10.65 -30.98
N GLY A 622 -37.19 -11.59 -30.29
CA GLY A 622 -36.48 -12.64 -29.59
C GLY A 622 -37.38 -13.72 -29.03
N LYS A 623 -36.95 -14.35 -27.95
CA LYS A 623 -37.62 -15.48 -27.27
C LYS A 623 -38.00 -15.19 -25.82
N GLY A 624 -37.99 -13.95 -25.42
CA GLY A 624 -38.25 -13.53 -24.03
C GLY A 624 -37.02 -13.55 -23.13
N GLU A 625 -35.81 -13.49 -23.68
CA GLU A 625 -34.57 -13.45 -22.91
C GLU A 625 -34.27 -12.05 -22.38
N ILE A 626 -33.46 -12.00 -21.33
CA ILE A 626 -32.99 -10.76 -20.74
C ILE A 626 -31.45 -10.72 -20.84
N LEU A 627 -30.95 -9.77 -21.58
CA LEU A 627 -29.53 -9.47 -21.65
C LEU A 627 -29.22 -8.31 -20.69
N VAL A 628 -28.26 -8.48 -19.81
CA VAL A 628 -27.85 -7.45 -18.86
C VAL A 628 -26.37 -7.15 -19.05
N THR A 629 -26.04 -5.88 -19.30
CA THR A 629 -24.65 -5.43 -19.53
C THR A 629 -24.30 -4.20 -18.68
N GLY A 630 -23.01 -3.88 -18.55
CA GLY A 630 -22.55 -2.71 -17.79
C GLY A 630 -21.68 -3.07 -16.58
N ASN A 631 -21.02 -4.26 -16.59
CA ASN A 631 -20.16 -4.74 -15.52
C ASN A 631 -20.90 -4.88 -14.17
N LEU A 632 -22.06 -5.55 -14.22
CA LEU A 632 -22.92 -5.79 -13.06
C LEU A 632 -22.53 -7.11 -12.39
N LYS A 633 -22.36 -7.08 -11.07
CA LYS A 633 -22.16 -8.28 -10.25
C LYS A 633 -23.49 -8.97 -9.94
N SER A 634 -23.41 -10.13 -9.30
CA SER A 634 -24.54 -11.06 -9.11
C SER A 634 -25.79 -10.44 -8.51
N VAL A 635 -25.65 -9.66 -7.41
CA VAL A 635 -26.80 -9.05 -6.73
C VAL A 635 -27.56 -8.07 -7.63
N MET A 636 -26.84 -7.31 -8.43
CA MET A 636 -27.47 -6.38 -9.35
C MET A 636 -28.12 -7.07 -10.55
N GLN A 637 -27.58 -8.20 -11.00
CA GLN A 637 -28.21 -9.07 -12.02
C GLN A 637 -29.49 -9.73 -11.50
N GLU A 638 -29.49 -10.18 -10.24
CA GLU A 638 -30.68 -10.67 -9.56
C GLU A 638 -31.76 -9.60 -9.47
N SER A 639 -31.38 -8.36 -9.15
CA SER A 639 -32.30 -7.22 -9.13
C SER A 639 -32.95 -6.94 -10.46
N ALA A 640 -32.20 -7.07 -11.57
CA ALA A 640 -32.73 -6.96 -12.93
C ALA A 640 -33.73 -8.07 -13.22
N SER A 641 -33.40 -9.30 -12.83
CA SER A 641 -34.27 -10.46 -12.99
C SER A 641 -35.56 -10.33 -12.17
N ALA A 642 -35.49 -9.80 -10.95
CA ALA A 642 -36.65 -9.55 -10.09
C ALA A 642 -37.57 -8.48 -10.69
N ALA A 643 -36.98 -7.36 -11.17
CA ALA A 643 -37.73 -6.29 -11.83
C ALA A 643 -38.50 -6.80 -13.06
N MET A 644 -37.83 -7.60 -13.89
CA MET A 644 -38.44 -8.18 -15.07
C MET A 644 -39.54 -9.20 -14.74
N THR A 645 -39.31 -10.05 -13.75
CA THR A 645 -40.33 -11.00 -13.28
C THR A 645 -41.58 -10.27 -12.77
N PHE A 646 -41.39 -9.15 -12.07
CA PHE A 646 -42.49 -8.31 -11.61
C PHE A 646 -43.27 -7.73 -12.82
N VAL A 647 -42.60 -7.15 -13.81
CA VAL A 647 -43.25 -6.64 -15.03
C VAL A 647 -44.07 -7.71 -15.73
N ARG A 648 -43.50 -8.90 -15.93
CA ARG A 648 -44.20 -10.05 -16.55
C ARG A 648 -45.40 -10.49 -15.77
N SER A 649 -45.29 -10.59 -14.43
CA SER A 649 -46.40 -10.98 -13.56
C SER A 649 -47.55 -10.00 -13.55
N ARG A 650 -47.34 -8.74 -13.92
CA ARG A 650 -48.28 -7.64 -13.92
C ARG A 650 -48.61 -7.14 -15.32
N ALA A 651 -48.17 -7.85 -16.36
CA ALA A 651 -48.31 -7.42 -17.75
C ALA A 651 -49.76 -6.98 -18.08
N SER A 652 -50.77 -7.79 -17.79
CA SER A 652 -52.19 -7.45 -18.03
C SER A 652 -52.66 -6.21 -17.25
N GLN A 653 -52.15 -5.96 -16.03
CA GLN A 653 -52.49 -4.77 -15.23
C GLN A 653 -51.81 -3.51 -15.82
N LEU A 654 -50.66 -3.65 -16.44
CA LEU A 654 -49.92 -2.60 -17.12
C LEU A 654 -50.44 -2.38 -18.56
N GLY A 655 -51.48 -3.09 -19.00
CA GLY A 655 -51.96 -2.98 -20.35
C GLY A 655 -51.07 -3.63 -21.42
N LEU A 656 -50.16 -4.51 -21.01
CA LEU A 656 -49.23 -5.20 -21.90
C LEU A 656 -49.76 -6.59 -22.25
N ASP A 657 -49.56 -7.02 -23.50
CA ASP A 657 -49.89 -8.39 -23.94
C ASP A 657 -48.83 -9.37 -23.40
N PRO A 658 -49.18 -10.34 -22.53
CA PRO A 658 -48.24 -11.32 -22.04
C PRO A 658 -47.58 -12.20 -23.10
N GLU A 659 -48.26 -12.46 -24.25
CA GLU A 659 -47.67 -13.23 -25.34
C GLU A 659 -46.65 -12.41 -26.12
N PHE A 660 -46.86 -11.10 -26.26
CA PHE A 660 -45.86 -10.19 -26.85
C PHE A 660 -44.55 -10.23 -26.09
N LEU A 661 -44.59 -10.28 -24.77
CA LEU A 661 -43.37 -10.36 -23.93
C LEU A 661 -42.55 -11.66 -24.13
N ARG A 662 -43.14 -12.67 -24.77
CA ARG A 662 -42.43 -13.91 -25.15
C ARG A 662 -41.76 -13.82 -26.50
N THR A 663 -42.11 -12.83 -27.30
CA THR A 663 -41.59 -12.64 -28.66
C THR A 663 -40.52 -11.57 -28.75
N ILE A 664 -40.19 -10.92 -27.65
CA ILE A 664 -39.13 -9.88 -27.54
C ILE A 664 -38.10 -10.25 -26.54
N ASP A 665 -36.83 -9.99 -26.85
CA ASP A 665 -35.73 -9.94 -25.87
C ASP A 665 -35.54 -8.52 -25.39
N LEU A 666 -35.17 -8.39 -24.15
CA LEU A 666 -34.89 -7.11 -23.51
C LEU A 666 -33.42 -7.02 -23.15
N HIS A 667 -32.81 -5.89 -23.51
CA HIS A 667 -31.44 -5.56 -23.14
C HIS A 667 -31.45 -4.41 -22.13
N LEU A 668 -30.99 -4.69 -20.92
CA LEU A 668 -30.75 -3.70 -19.89
C LEU A 668 -29.26 -3.36 -19.89
N HIS A 669 -28.94 -2.09 -20.13
CA HIS A 669 -27.58 -1.58 -20.09
C HIS A 669 -27.42 -0.54 -19.00
N VAL A 670 -26.33 -0.65 -18.23
CA VAL A 670 -25.93 0.36 -17.25
C VAL A 670 -24.61 0.96 -17.68
N PRO A 671 -24.59 2.16 -18.26
CA PRO A 671 -23.39 2.82 -18.75
C PRO A 671 -22.25 2.92 -17.71
N LYS A 672 -21.05 3.32 -18.13
CA LYS A 672 -19.83 3.37 -17.33
C LYS A 672 -19.33 1.96 -16.92
N GLY A 673 -19.22 1.03 -17.88
CA GLY A 673 -18.78 -0.36 -17.69
C GLY A 673 -17.38 -0.54 -17.08
N GLY A 674 -16.54 0.49 -17.06
CA GLY A 674 -15.22 0.47 -16.41
C GLY A 674 -15.26 0.35 -14.88
N THR A 675 -16.42 0.60 -14.25
CA THR A 675 -16.60 0.49 -12.80
C THR A 675 -17.55 -0.66 -12.49
N PRO A 676 -17.14 -1.67 -11.71
CA PRO A 676 -18.04 -2.72 -11.26
C PRO A 676 -19.18 -2.15 -10.42
N LYS A 677 -20.41 -2.62 -10.67
CA LYS A 677 -21.61 -2.18 -9.95
C LYS A 677 -22.27 -3.38 -9.27
N ASP A 678 -22.63 -3.20 -8.01
CA ASP A 678 -23.29 -4.23 -7.23
C ASP A 678 -24.35 -3.63 -6.29
N GLY A 679 -25.28 -4.47 -5.86
CA GLY A 679 -26.31 -4.11 -4.88
C GLY A 679 -27.74 -4.11 -5.42
N PRO A 680 -28.73 -4.31 -4.53
CA PRO A 680 -30.13 -4.47 -4.91
C PRO A 680 -30.86 -3.14 -5.14
N SER A 681 -30.25 -1.99 -4.83
CA SER A 681 -30.91 -0.67 -4.76
C SER A 681 -31.35 -0.08 -6.10
N ALA A 682 -30.98 -0.70 -7.21
CA ALA A 682 -31.38 -0.28 -8.55
C ALA A 682 -32.69 -0.93 -9.05
N GLY A 683 -33.33 -1.79 -8.28
CA GLY A 683 -34.51 -2.54 -8.70
C GLY A 683 -35.68 -1.66 -9.16
N VAL A 684 -36.03 -0.62 -8.40
CA VAL A 684 -37.08 0.34 -8.77
C VAL A 684 -36.72 1.06 -10.10
N THR A 685 -35.45 1.41 -10.29
CA THR A 685 -35.00 2.08 -11.51
C THR A 685 -35.04 1.14 -12.73
N MET A 686 -34.63 -0.11 -12.55
CA MET A 686 -34.69 -1.11 -13.61
C MET A 686 -36.12 -1.42 -14.02
N PHE A 687 -37.02 -1.55 -13.04
CA PHE A 687 -38.45 -1.67 -13.28
C PHE A 687 -38.99 -0.49 -14.09
N SER A 688 -38.67 0.74 -13.68
CA SER A 688 -39.15 1.96 -14.34
C SER A 688 -38.64 2.08 -15.76
N ALA A 689 -37.37 1.73 -16.03
CA ALA A 689 -36.82 1.73 -17.38
C ALA A 689 -37.52 0.72 -18.30
N VAL A 690 -37.72 -0.52 -17.82
CA VAL A 690 -38.40 -1.54 -18.59
C VAL A 690 -39.89 -1.19 -18.83
N ALA A 691 -40.58 -0.74 -17.77
CA ALA A 691 -42.00 -0.35 -17.90
C ALA A 691 -42.16 0.84 -18.85
N SER A 692 -41.35 1.86 -18.76
CA SER A 692 -41.27 3.00 -19.66
C SER A 692 -41.09 2.58 -21.12
N LEU A 693 -40.15 1.66 -21.39
CA LEU A 693 -39.91 1.12 -22.74
C LEU A 693 -41.14 0.40 -23.31
N LEU A 694 -41.76 -0.46 -22.49
CA LEU A 694 -42.88 -1.28 -22.90
C LEU A 694 -44.17 -0.46 -23.09
N LEU A 695 -44.38 0.53 -22.22
CA LEU A 695 -45.51 1.46 -22.30
C LEU A 695 -45.30 2.59 -23.32
N ALA A 696 -44.12 2.70 -23.92
CA ALA A 696 -43.70 3.79 -24.77
C ALA A 696 -43.90 5.20 -24.17
N ALA A 697 -43.74 5.31 -22.83
CA ALA A 697 -43.88 6.53 -22.07
C ALA A 697 -42.52 6.89 -21.44
N ALA A 698 -42.03 8.09 -21.65
CA ALA A 698 -40.73 8.53 -21.14
C ALA A 698 -40.76 8.70 -19.60
N VAL A 699 -39.64 8.42 -18.95
CA VAL A 699 -39.43 8.78 -17.57
C VAL A 699 -38.98 10.23 -17.48
N ARG A 700 -39.56 10.98 -16.56
CA ARG A 700 -39.24 12.40 -16.34
C ARG A 700 -37.75 12.56 -16.00
N LYS A 701 -37.07 13.50 -16.65
CA LYS A 701 -35.63 13.79 -16.50
C LYS A 701 -35.25 14.41 -15.15
N ASP A 702 -36.20 14.98 -14.43
CA ASP A 702 -36.02 15.65 -13.14
C ASP A 702 -36.30 14.72 -11.93
N VAL A 703 -36.56 13.43 -12.19
CA VAL A 703 -36.87 12.42 -11.21
C VAL A 703 -35.74 11.39 -11.13
N ALA A 704 -35.35 11.04 -9.91
CA ALA A 704 -34.46 9.91 -9.66
C ALA A 704 -35.07 8.97 -8.62
N MET A 705 -34.60 7.73 -8.58
CA MET A 705 -35.18 6.75 -7.70
C MET A 705 -34.14 5.75 -7.14
N THR A 706 -34.46 5.20 -5.97
CA THR A 706 -33.71 4.12 -5.38
C THR A 706 -34.64 3.20 -4.60
N GLY A 707 -34.35 1.92 -4.58
CA GLY A 707 -35.11 0.93 -3.83
C GLY A 707 -34.91 -0.47 -4.39
N GLU A 708 -34.93 -1.44 -3.50
CA GLU A 708 -34.97 -2.85 -3.86
C GLU A 708 -36.40 -3.31 -4.10
N ILE A 709 -36.61 -4.18 -5.06
CA ILE A 709 -37.95 -4.71 -5.41
C ILE A 709 -38.04 -6.16 -4.98
N SER A 710 -39.09 -6.48 -4.25
CA SER A 710 -39.50 -7.86 -4.02
C SER A 710 -40.41 -8.38 -5.13
N LEU A 711 -40.44 -9.70 -5.35
CA LEU A 711 -41.34 -10.33 -6.32
C LEU A 711 -42.83 -10.07 -6.09
N ARG A 712 -43.21 -9.62 -4.89
CA ARG A 712 -44.57 -9.22 -4.52
C ARG A 712 -44.85 -7.73 -4.72
N GLY A 713 -43.88 -6.98 -5.23
CA GLY A 713 -44.01 -5.56 -5.48
C GLY A 713 -43.87 -4.67 -4.27
N ALA A 714 -43.30 -5.17 -3.15
CA ALA A 714 -42.91 -4.31 -2.04
C ALA A 714 -41.57 -3.63 -2.35
N VAL A 715 -41.45 -2.36 -2.01
CA VAL A 715 -40.18 -1.63 -2.09
C VAL A 715 -39.49 -1.74 -0.75
N LEU A 716 -38.30 -2.34 -0.76
CA LEU A 716 -37.50 -2.63 0.41
C LEU A 716 -36.48 -1.52 0.67
N PRO A 717 -36.09 -1.30 1.96
CA PRO A 717 -35.16 -0.26 2.33
C PRO A 717 -33.74 -0.55 1.79
N VAL A 718 -33.01 0.54 1.54
CA VAL A 718 -31.66 0.51 0.97
C VAL A 718 -30.71 1.39 1.76
N GLY A 719 -29.41 1.13 1.71
CA GLY A 719 -28.40 1.94 2.39
C GLY A 719 -28.00 3.21 1.62
N GLY A 720 -27.30 4.12 2.33
CA GLY A 720 -26.68 5.31 1.73
C GLY A 720 -27.67 6.37 1.24
N ILE A 721 -28.82 6.53 1.91
CA ILE A 721 -29.87 7.48 1.52
C ILE A 721 -29.33 8.92 1.52
N LYS A 722 -28.60 9.33 2.54
CA LYS A 722 -28.00 10.67 2.61
C LYS A 722 -27.15 10.96 1.38
N GLU A 723 -26.18 10.08 1.08
CA GLU A 723 -25.28 10.25 -0.06
C GLU A 723 -26.02 10.25 -1.41
N LYS A 724 -27.02 9.40 -1.54
CA LYS A 724 -27.87 9.32 -2.72
C LYS A 724 -28.68 10.61 -2.94
N LEU A 725 -29.28 11.16 -1.90
CA LEU A 725 -30.02 12.43 -1.99
C LEU A 725 -29.09 13.61 -2.26
N LEU A 726 -27.90 13.63 -1.67
CA LEU A 726 -26.87 14.62 -1.97
C LEU A 726 -26.39 14.52 -3.44
N ALA A 727 -26.33 13.33 -4.00
CA ALA A 727 -26.00 13.14 -5.41
C ALA A 727 -27.14 13.63 -6.33
N ALA A 728 -28.38 13.31 -5.98
CA ALA A 728 -29.55 13.78 -6.70
C ALA A 728 -29.60 15.33 -6.72
N HIS A 729 -29.43 15.96 -5.58
CA HIS A 729 -29.40 17.41 -5.44
C HIS A 729 -28.26 18.03 -6.28
N ARG A 730 -27.03 17.50 -6.20
CA ARG A 730 -25.90 17.96 -7.02
C ARG A 730 -26.19 17.91 -8.51
N ALA A 731 -26.92 16.91 -8.92
CA ALA A 731 -27.26 16.71 -10.31
C ALA A 731 -28.48 17.53 -10.74
N GLY A 732 -29.08 18.35 -9.89
CA GLY A 732 -30.25 19.16 -10.21
C GLY A 732 -31.53 18.35 -10.38
N ILE A 733 -31.64 17.16 -9.81
CA ILE A 733 -32.88 16.41 -9.63
C ILE A 733 -33.81 17.20 -8.73
N LYS A 734 -35.11 17.16 -9.01
CA LYS A 734 -36.11 17.86 -8.21
C LYS A 734 -36.97 16.94 -7.37
N GLU A 735 -37.23 15.73 -7.86
CA GLU A 735 -38.07 14.75 -7.18
C GLU A 735 -37.31 13.43 -7.03
N VAL A 736 -37.39 12.83 -5.86
CA VAL A 736 -36.69 11.56 -5.57
C VAL A 736 -37.66 10.57 -4.95
N LEU A 737 -37.65 9.33 -5.47
CA LEU A 737 -38.42 8.23 -4.87
C LEU A 737 -37.51 7.41 -3.95
N VAL A 738 -37.95 7.25 -2.72
CA VAL A 738 -37.21 6.57 -1.63
C VAL A 738 -38.16 5.56 -0.96
N PRO A 739 -37.67 4.38 -0.57
CA PRO A 739 -38.49 3.43 0.17
C PRO A 739 -39.03 4.02 1.47
N SER A 740 -40.31 3.83 1.79
CA SER A 740 -40.95 4.41 2.99
C SER A 740 -40.26 3.99 4.29
N ARG A 741 -39.63 2.82 4.35
CA ARG A 741 -38.87 2.34 5.52
C ARG A 741 -37.57 3.11 5.75
N ASN A 742 -37.10 3.89 4.76
CA ASN A 742 -35.96 4.79 4.90
C ASN A 742 -36.33 6.20 5.36
N GLU A 743 -37.59 6.45 5.77
CA GLU A 743 -38.03 7.76 6.28
C GLU A 743 -37.15 8.27 7.43
N LYS A 744 -36.75 7.37 8.34
CA LYS A 744 -35.83 7.69 9.45
C LYS A 744 -34.46 8.18 8.98
N ASP A 745 -34.00 7.74 7.82
CA ASP A 745 -32.67 8.09 7.29
C ASP A 745 -32.66 9.51 6.70
N LEU A 746 -33.83 10.09 6.46
CA LEU A 746 -34.00 11.49 6.02
C LEU A 746 -33.56 12.49 7.11
N GLU A 747 -33.63 12.12 8.39
CA GLU A 747 -33.12 12.96 9.49
C GLU A 747 -31.60 13.28 9.37
N GLU A 748 -30.89 12.48 8.62
CA GLU A 748 -29.46 12.67 8.37
C GLU A 748 -29.16 13.61 7.21
N VAL A 749 -30.15 13.87 6.37
CA VAL A 749 -30.00 14.73 5.20
C VAL A 749 -30.11 16.21 5.66
N PRO A 750 -29.21 17.09 5.19
CA PRO A 750 -29.29 18.51 5.49
C PRO A 750 -30.62 19.11 5.09
N LYS A 751 -31.15 20.00 5.96
CA LYS A 751 -32.48 20.59 5.77
C LYS A 751 -32.61 21.46 4.53
N ASP A 752 -31.54 22.13 4.13
CA ASP A 752 -31.44 22.88 2.88
C ASP A 752 -31.66 21.98 1.67
N VAL A 753 -31.01 20.84 1.62
CA VAL A 753 -31.19 19.85 0.54
C VAL A 753 -32.62 19.29 0.51
N LEU A 754 -33.19 18.96 1.69
CA LEU A 754 -34.58 18.50 1.78
C LEU A 754 -35.61 19.56 1.38
N SER A 755 -35.28 20.84 1.55
CA SER A 755 -36.19 21.92 1.11
C SER A 755 -36.21 22.10 -0.40
N GLU A 756 -35.18 21.70 -1.10
CA GLU A 756 -35.05 21.80 -2.57
C GLU A 756 -35.44 20.51 -3.30
N LEU A 757 -35.50 19.38 -2.58
CA LEU A 757 -35.87 18.07 -3.11
C LEU A 757 -37.24 17.62 -2.63
N LYS A 758 -38.13 17.30 -3.54
CA LYS A 758 -39.39 16.66 -3.21
C LYS A 758 -39.19 15.15 -3.07
N VAL A 759 -39.22 14.64 -1.84
CA VAL A 759 -39.02 13.22 -1.54
C VAL A 759 -40.36 12.49 -1.51
N HIS A 760 -40.51 11.46 -2.34
CA HIS A 760 -41.67 10.56 -2.34
C HIS A 760 -41.32 9.27 -1.62
N LEU A 761 -42.05 9.00 -0.53
CA LEU A 761 -41.92 7.77 0.24
C LEU A 761 -42.82 6.69 -0.33
N ILE A 762 -42.23 5.69 -1.02
CA ILE A 762 -42.94 4.61 -1.71
C ILE A 762 -42.89 3.31 -0.92
N LYS A 763 -44.05 2.61 -0.84
CA LYS A 763 -44.18 1.30 -0.21
C LYS A 763 -44.25 0.18 -1.24
N ARG A 764 -44.84 0.47 -2.38
CA ARG A 764 -45.09 -0.50 -3.45
C ARG A 764 -44.63 0.03 -4.80
N VAL A 765 -44.22 -0.88 -5.64
CA VAL A 765 -43.81 -0.58 -7.03
C VAL A 765 -44.94 0.01 -7.85
N ASP A 766 -46.22 -0.35 -7.55
CA ASP A 766 -47.38 0.19 -8.26
C ASP A 766 -47.52 1.73 -8.08
N GLU A 767 -46.96 2.32 -7.06
CA GLU A 767 -46.94 3.76 -6.77
C GLU A 767 -45.93 4.53 -7.64
N VAL A 768 -44.97 3.82 -8.27
CA VAL A 768 -43.83 4.44 -8.95
C VAL A 768 -44.24 5.06 -10.30
N LEU A 769 -44.86 4.29 -11.17
CA LEU A 769 -45.14 4.71 -12.54
C LEU A 769 -45.96 6.01 -12.65
N PRO A 770 -47.02 6.23 -11.83
CA PRO A 770 -47.79 7.48 -11.84
C PRO A 770 -46.95 8.71 -11.51
N ILE A 771 -45.86 8.54 -10.79
CA ILE A 771 -44.99 9.67 -10.36
C ILE A 771 -43.91 9.95 -11.42
N VAL A 772 -43.37 8.88 -12.01
CA VAL A 772 -42.12 8.97 -12.78
C VAL A 772 -42.36 9.12 -14.30
N LEU A 773 -43.50 8.65 -14.82
CA LEU A 773 -43.77 8.74 -16.24
C LEU A 773 -44.29 10.14 -16.62
N GLU A 774 -43.86 10.63 -17.75
CA GLU A 774 -44.48 11.81 -18.41
C GLU A 774 -45.90 11.45 -18.81
N GLU A 775 -46.84 12.40 -18.69
CA GLU A 775 -48.17 12.22 -19.30
C GLU A 775 -47.99 11.91 -20.79
N PRO A 776 -48.66 10.88 -21.34
CA PRO A 776 -48.49 10.56 -22.75
C PRO A 776 -48.82 11.81 -23.56
N SER A 777 -47.81 12.37 -24.20
CA SER A 777 -48.04 13.41 -25.22
C SER A 777 -48.97 12.82 -26.23
N ALA A 778 -50.10 13.50 -26.50
CA ALA A 778 -51.09 13.09 -27.49
C ALA A 778 -50.33 12.65 -28.78
N PRO A 779 -50.68 11.50 -29.35
CA PRO A 779 -49.97 11.02 -30.54
C PRO A 779 -49.93 12.17 -31.56
N PRO A 780 -48.83 12.40 -32.26
CA PRO A 780 -48.79 13.42 -33.30
C PRO A 780 -49.96 13.14 -34.26
N ILE A 781 -50.86 14.11 -34.40
CA ILE A 781 -51.99 14.04 -35.32
C ILE A 781 -51.36 13.71 -36.67
N SER A 782 -51.64 12.50 -37.17
CA SER A 782 -51.28 12.09 -38.49
C SER A 782 -52.12 12.97 -39.46
N GLY A 783 -51.59 14.16 -39.75
CA GLY A 783 -52.07 15.02 -40.81
C GLY A 783 -51.84 14.30 -42.15
N GLY A 784 -52.95 14.03 -42.75
CA GLY A 784 -53.27 13.74 -44.03
C GLY A 784 -52.27 13.32 -45.11
N ASP A 785 -52.62 12.25 -45.69
CA ASP A 785 -52.43 11.91 -47.08
C ASP A 785 -51.54 12.84 -47.96
N GLY A 786 -50.38 12.32 -48.23
CA GLY A 786 -49.48 12.79 -49.24
C GLY A 786 -48.66 11.62 -49.74
N ALA A 787 -49.23 10.77 -50.55
CA ALA A 787 -48.48 9.74 -51.27
C ALA A 787 -47.32 10.40 -52.03
N PRO A 788 -46.11 9.98 -51.98
CA PRO A 788 -45.04 10.45 -52.85
C PRO A 788 -45.34 9.91 -54.27
N THR A 789 -45.69 10.76 -55.18
CA THR A 789 -45.70 10.48 -56.65
C THR A 789 -44.27 10.21 -57.06
N VAL A 790 -44.06 8.99 -57.51
CA VAL A 790 -42.87 8.54 -58.24
C VAL A 790 -42.80 9.28 -59.55
N PRO A 791 -41.75 10.00 -59.91
CA PRO A 791 -41.62 10.56 -61.25
C PRO A 791 -41.28 9.43 -62.23
N ASP A 792 -42.05 9.38 -63.35
CA ASP A 792 -41.80 8.48 -64.47
C ASP A 792 -40.39 8.69 -65.06
N PRO A 793 -39.78 7.59 -65.56
CA PRO A 793 -38.47 7.69 -66.19
C PRO A 793 -38.66 8.27 -67.64
N GLN A 794 -37.94 9.36 -67.86
CA GLN A 794 -37.81 9.87 -69.23
C GLN A 794 -37.05 8.91 -70.15
N PRO A 795 -37.43 8.77 -71.41
CA PRO A 795 -36.76 7.87 -72.33
C PRO A 795 -35.45 8.50 -72.82
N SER A 796 -34.47 7.71 -72.93
CA SER A 796 -33.18 7.99 -73.57
C SER A 796 -33.35 7.93 -75.08
N GLU A 797 -33.05 9.00 -75.75
CA GLU A 797 -32.82 9.03 -77.24
C GLU A 797 -31.36 9.24 -77.53
N PRO A 798 -30.92 8.98 -78.81
CA PRO A 798 -30.18 7.75 -79.21
C PRO A 798 -28.69 7.92 -79.22
#